data_cb74924d8b3a1558850a61fdd591f9e7
#
_entry.id   cb74924d8b3a1558850a61fdd591f9e7
#
_cell.length_a   1.000
_cell.length_b   1.000
_cell.length_c   1.000
_cell.angle_alpha   90.00
_cell.angle_beta   90.00
_cell.angle_gamma   90.00
#
_symmetry.space_group_name_H-M   'P 1'
#
loop_
_entity.id
_entity.type
_entity.pdbx_description
1 polymer ?
#
loop_
_entity_poly.entity_id
_entity_poly.type
_entity_poly.pdbx_seq_one_letter_code
_entity_poly.pdbx_strand_id
1 'polypeptide(L)'
;MLKFVVRGASSGLVMAALLLACRGQGAHSAESRPVPTATPTANASATVAPALDEAGPSMDLLRSGALWHLYREGLVIPFAQEGFRKYSQEYANPWRGLAKIDDQTGRTLGATAATLRFPWDATTGEARLIVRLHGGSAGKKLSVRLNGRPIKNTTLEAGWQQVVMPLPSGVLTKGENTLALAAGKKGAIFHSIEIAPGETLPPQQPWPATSPVAKVQLAGKEREGLTGFSRLMVPVEIPQDGWLVVDSATLTGPARLRISVAAEGQPAKLLLDERQAAGTVRPRRLSLAEFSAKLVALEFSVPEGSPADVAWLAPRILLPKAASRQRPAPAKNLIVLVADALRADKLPMYADTRVRTPNIATAAAATGVTFTSTQAASPSSPPSHASIQSGCMPRSHGILGDKSKVNPGTPMVSAILAKSGIATDFVGDAGFAMNRLKPVSTWNEFHMPGKEGKGGDCQAVVKLMLDFADRQEGKRFFAAGVAFEAHTAYIYHPGTTEHYYDGPFDDAIGKRPDGVILTAIVGGRLKMTPERWGQLKGLYDGEVEHLDECFGALMVGLKSRGLSENTPVILLADHGEGFLEHGSMGHAYGQYAELTNVPLVLFAPGLGHGQKISAVVSHADVVPTIVDLMGLPTDPRVQGESLLPMILRQGPWIPRVMPSEYGRSYSLRSRNLHYVVDYGGHESLFDIAVDPAEKSELKDKRPLALRYFRDLAGIYLAHRAHWHAATWGTLNNHLAGFAPAKE
;
A
#
# COMPACT_ATOMS: atom_id res chain seq x y z
N MET A 1 13.78 15.27 -38.06
CA MET A 1 13.63 16.59 -38.73
C MET A 1 12.17 16.76 -39.05
N LEU A 2 11.46 17.56 -38.31
CA LEU A 2 10.47 18.54 -38.77
C LEU A 2 9.97 19.26 -37.51
N LYS A 3 10.38 20.53 -37.42
CA LYS A 3 9.87 21.50 -36.46
C LYS A 3 8.55 22.03 -37.01
N PHE A 4 7.53 22.14 -36.18
CA PHE A 4 6.45 23.09 -36.40
C PHE A 4 6.32 24.02 -35.21
N VAL A 5 6.56 25.29 -35.50
CA VAL A 5 6.29 26.44 -34.66
C VAL A 5 4.87 26.90 -34.99
N VAL A 6 4.05 27.13 -33.98
CA VAL A 6 2.86 27.96 -34.12
C VAL A 6 2.85 29.03 -33.03
N ARG A 7 2.90 30.26 -33.55
CA ARG A 7 2.73 31.51 -32.78
C ARG A 7 1.27 31.74 -32.42
N GLY A 8 1.13 32.47 -31.32
CA GLY A 8 -0.11 32.84 -30.69
C GLY A 8 -0.94 33.92 -31.40
N ALA A 9 -2.09 34.17 -30.86
CA ALA A 9 -2.78 35.46 -30.89
C ALA A 9 -3.74 35.57 -29.71
N SER A 10 -3.63 36.69 -29.05
CA SER A 10 -4.42 37.25 -27.98
C SER A 10 -5.76 37.84 -28.46
N SER A 11 -6.76 37.83 -27.59
CA SER A 11 -7.85 38.81 -27.39
C SER A 11 -8.84 38.21 -26.41
N GLY A 12 -9.28 38.79 -25.31
CA GLY A 12 -9.47 40.18 -24.99
C GLY A 12 -10.93 40.43 -24.69
N LEU A 13 -11.27 40.68 -23.43
CA LEU A 13 -12.41 41.44 -22.86
C LEU A 13 -13.87 40.96 -23.10
N VAL A 14 -14.70 40.98 -22.06
CA VAL A 14 -15.71 41.93 -21.56
C VAL A 14 -16.66 41.16 -20.64
N MET A 15 -16.65 41.37 -19.31
CA MET A 15 -17.49 42.21 -18.46
C MET A 15 -19.01 42.13 -18.70
N ALA A 16 -19.76 41.74 -17.66
CA ALA A 16 -20.83 42.59 -17.09
C ALA A 16 -21.52 41.93 -15.89
N ALA A 17 -21.64 42.75 -14.86
CA ALA A 17 -22.36 42.52 -13.63
C ALA A 17 -23.89 42.65 -13.82
N LEU A 18 -24.66 41.98 -12.96
CA LEU A 18 -26.02 42.43 -12.64
C LEU A 18 -26.29 42.23 -11.15
N LEU A 19 -26.25 43.36 -10.46
CA LEU A 19 -26.88 43.61 -9.15
C LEU A 19 -28.35 43.92 -9.37
N LEU A 20 -29.22 43.33 -8.57
CA LEU A 20 -30.48 43.97 -8.25
C LEU A 20 -30.90 43.65 -6.81
N ALA A 21 -31.18 44.73 -6.11
CA ALA A 21 -31.51 44.87 -4.72
C ALA A 21 -32.99 44.53 -4.43
N CYS A 22 -33.27 44.18 -3.19
CA CYS A 22 -34.51 44.53 -2.52
C CYS A 22 -34.23 45.05 -1.11
N ARG A 23 -34.63 46.28 -0.89
CA ARG A 23 -34.68 47.01 0.39
C ARG A 23 -35.96 46.63 1.16
N GLY A 24 -35.89 46.69 2.47
CA GLY A 24 -37.04 46.73 3.39
C GLY A 24 -36.62 46.75 4.85
N GLN A 25 -36.42 47.90 5.33
CA GLN A 25 -36.69 48.61 6.62
C GLN A 25 -37.04 47.79 7.87
N GLY A 26 -36.42 48.20 8.99
CA GLY A 26 -36.89 47.96 10.33
C GLY A 26 -35.77 48.19 11.40
N ALA A 27 -35.58 49.46 11.80
CA ALA A 27 -34.72 49.81 12.95
C ALA A 27 -35.49 49.60 14.24
N HIS A 28 -34.93 48.88 15.20
CA HIS A 28 -35.20 49.08 16.61
C HIS A 28 -33.89 48.95 17.41
N SER A 29 -33.55 50.04 18.07
CA SER A 29 -32.52 50.18 19.06
C SER A 29 -32.83 49.31 20.30
N ALA A 30 -31.84 48.54 20.76
CA ALA A 30 -31.85 47.97 22.10
C ALA A 30 -30.47 48.12 22.75
N GLU A 31 -30.52 48.66 23.93
CA GLU A 31 -29.44 49.05 24.82
C GLU A 31 -28.44 47.95 25.13
N SER A 32 -27.18 48.36 25.21
CA SER A 32 -26.06 47.54 25.67
C SER A 32 -26.17 47.30 27.19
N ARG A 33 -26.33 46.03 27.59
CA ARG A 33 -26.03 45.54 28.94
C ARG A 33 -24.63 44.96 28.97
N PRO A 34 -23.82 45.17 30.04
CA PRO A 34 -22.48 44.63 30.13
C PRO A 34 -22.51 43.12 30.36
N VAL A 35 -21.71 42.41 29.55
CA VAL A 35 -21.43 40.98 29.71
C VAL A 35 -20.54 40.78 30.92
N PRO A 36 -20.85 39.86 31.86
CA PRO A 36 -19.94 39.56 32.96
C PRO A 36 -18.74 38.76 32.41
N THR A 37 -17.56 39.25 32.73
CA THR A 37 -16.29 38.53 32.55
C THR A 37 -16.30 37.24 33.37
N ALA A 38 -16.53 36.10 32.71
CA ALA A 38 -16.35 34.79 33.32
C ALA A 38 -14.85 34.47 33.37
N THR A 39 -14.33 34.41 34.58
CA THR A 39 -13.04 33.79 34.89
C THR A 39 -13.04 32.35 34.40
N PRO A 40 -12.01 31.86 33.70
CA PRO A 40 -11.96 30.46 33.30
C PRO A 40 -11.66 29.62 34.55
N THR A 41 -12.69 29.01 35.12
CA THR A 41 -12.53 27.89 36.02
C THR A 41 -12.00 26.69 35.21
N ALA A 42 -10.74 26.39 35.43
CA ALA A 42 -10.12 25.15 34.95
C ALA A 42 -10.75 23.95 35.67
N ASN A 43 -11.83 23.41 35.12
CA ASN A 43 -12.28 22.05 35.36
C ASN A 43 -12.07 21.28 34.06
N ALA A 44 -10.81 20.91 33.79
CA ALA A 44 -10.52 19.83 32.90
C ALA A 44 -10.98 18.54 33.63
N SER A 45 -12.21 18.11 33.35
CA SER A 45 -12.66 16.76 33.63
C SER A 45 -11.62 15.84 33.05
N ALA A 46 -10.88 15.14 33.91
CA ALA A 46 -9.95 14.09 33.52
C ALA A 46 -10.78 12.98 32.85
N THR A 47 -10.91 13.04 31.53
CA THR A 47 -11.49 11.96 30.76
C THR A 47 -10.62 10.75 31.01
N VAL A 48 -11.17 9.77 31.71
CA VAL A 48 -10.52 8.45 31.93
C VAL A 48 -10.15 7.92 30.54
N ALA A 49 -8.86 7.66 30.33
CA ALA A 49 -8.40 7.09 29.07
C ALA A 49 -9.19 5.80 28.79
N PRO A 50 -9.65 5.60 27.55
CA PRO A 50 -10.41 4.39 27.23
C PRO A 50 -9.55 3.15 27.47
N ALA A 51 -10.18 2.02 27.73
CA ALA A 51 -9.49 0.74 27.79
C ALA A 51 -8.87 0.47 26.42
N LEU A 52 -7.55 0.31 26.40
CA LEU A 52 -6.79 0.04 25.17
C LEU A 52 -6.75 -1.47 24.90
N ASP A 53 -6.69 -1.84 23.65
CA ASP A 53 -6.58 -3.23 23.19
C ASP A 53 -5.11 -3.65 23.21
N GLU A 54 -4.61 -3.98 24.40
CA GLU A 54 -3.20 -4.36 24.63
C GLU A 54 -2.83 -5.70 23.95
N ALA A 55 -3.81 -6.58 23.76
CA ALA A 55 -3.64 -7.89 23.12
C ALA A 55 -4.08 -7.89 21.64
N GLY A 56 -4.74 -6.81 21.18
CA GLY A 56 -5.25 -6.70 19.84
C GLY A 56 -4.23 -6.19 18.83
N PRO A 57 -4.69 -5.89 17.61
CA PRO A 57 -3.85 -5.34 16.56
C PRO A 57 -3.20 -4.03 17.01
N SER A 58 -1.89 -3.91 16.81
CA SER A 58 -1.12 -2.73 17.18
C SER A 58 -0.08 -2.40 16.11
N MET A 59 0.29 -1.13 16.03
CA MET A 59 1.40 -0.69 15.20
C MET A 59 2.67 -0.65 16.06
N ASP A 60 3.56 -1.61 15.86
CA ASP A 60 4.85 -1.69 16.56
C ASP A 60 5.88 -0.80 15.89
N LEU A 61 6.20 0.33 16.52
CA LEU A 61 7.13 1.32 15.97
C LEU A 61 8.60 0.89 16.07
N LEU A 62 8.97 -0.10 16.90
CA LEU A 62 10.32 -0.69 16.85
C LEU A 62 10.50 -1.47 15.54
N ARG A 63 9.50 -2.24 15.13
CA ARG A 63 9.54 -3.00 13.88
C ARG A 63 9.48 -2.11 12.64
N SER A 64 8.96 -0.88 12.78
CA SER A 64 9.00 0.14 11.74
C SER A 64 10.39 0.80 11.57
N GLY A 65 11.45 0.21 12.11
CA GLY A 65 12.82 0.77 12.11
C GLY A 65 13.33 1.20 10.75
N ALA A 66 12.91 0.53 9.67
CA ALA A 66 13.26 0.91 8.30
C ALA A 66 12.68 2.26 7.86
N LEU A 67 11.55 2.69 8.42
CA LEU A 67 10.85 3.95 8.07
C LEU A 67 11.36 5.16 8.86
N TRP A 68 12.09 4.97 9.97
CA TRP A 68 12.60 6.07 10.78
C TRP A 68 13.66 6.89 10.06
N HIS A 69 13.46 8.21 9.96
CA HIS A 69 14.50 9.15 9.61
C HIS A 69 15.32 9.46 10.86
N LEU A 70 16.61 9.25 10.78
CA LEU A 70 17.57 9.28 11.90
C LEU A 70 18.34 10.57 11.88
N TYR A 71 18.36 11.30 13.00
CA TYR A 71 19.12 12.54 13.12
C TYR A 71 20.05 12.47 14.34
N ARG A 72 21.30 12.89 14.12
CA ARG A 72 22.27 13.23 15.17
C ARG A 72 22.40 14.74 15.22
N GLU A 73 23.46 15.30 14.66
CA GLU A 73 23.52 16.72 14.34
C GLU A 73 22.73 17.04 13.07
N GLY A 74 22.72 16.11 12.13
CA GLY A 74 22.01 16.16 10.89
C GLY A 74 21.36 14.83 10.53
N LEU A 75 20.77 14.76 9.34
CA LEU A 75 20.14 13.54 8.81
C LEU A 75 21.19 12.45 8.55
N VAL A 76 20.98 11.27 9.10
CA VAL A 76 21.85 10.09 8.92
C VAL A 76 21.18 9.07 7.98
N ILE A 77 21.87 8.69 6.91
CA ILE A 77 21.49 7.60 6.00
C ILE A 77 22.39 6.39 6.30
N PRO A 78 21.87 5.35 6.99
CA PRO A 78 22.64 4.20 7.44
C PRO A 78 22.61 3.06 6.43
N PHE A 79 23.71 2.73 5.75
CA PHE A 79 23.74 1.67 4.73
C PHE A 79 23.84 0.24 5.29
N ALA A 80 24.17 0.08 6.55
CA ALA A 80 24.23 -1.24 7.20
C ALA A 80 22.83 -1.83 7.48
N GLN A 81 21.77 -1.04 7.34
CA GLN A 81 20.37 -1.45 7.57
C GLN A 81 19.56 -1.36 6.27
N GLU A 82 18.52 -2.17 6.15
CA GLU A 82 17.60 -2.09 5.01
C GLU A 82 16.85 -0.74 4.93
N GLY A 83 16.70 -0.05 6.05
CA GLY A 83 16.05 1.27 6.13
C GLY A 83 16.70 2.38 5.26
N PHE A 84 17.95 2.21 4.80
CA PHE A 84 18.53 3.16 3.83
C PHE A 84 17.78 3.12 2.49
N ARG A 85 17.09 2.03 2.20
CA ARG A 85 16.39 1.80 0.95
C ARG A 85 15.30 2.84 0.66
N LYS A 86 14.70 3.42 1.70
CA LYS A 86 13.74 4.52 1.53
C LYS A 86 14.32 5.75 0.83
N TYR A 87 15.64 5.90 0.84
CA TYR A 87 16.34 6.96 0.14
C TYR A 87 16.78 6.55 -1.28
N SER A 88 16.77 5.24 -1.61
CA SER A 88 17.22 4.70 -2.91
C SER A 88 16.04 4.07 -3.63
N GLN A 89 15.34 4.85 -4.44
CA GLN A 89 14.08 4.50 -5.10
C GLN A 89 14.28 4.02 -6.55
N GLU A 90 15.50 3.60 -6.91
CA GLU A 90 15.78 3.12 -8.25
C GLU A 90 15.22 1.69 -8.43
N TYR A 91 14.42 1.48 -9.47
CA TYR A 91 13.88 0.16 -9.81
C TYR A 91 15.00 -0.88 -10.03
N ALA A 92 16.07 -0.49 -10.71
CA ALA A 92 17.30 -1.27 -10.82
C ALA A 92 18.22 -0.95 -9.65
N ASN A 93 18.11 -1.73 -8.57
CA ASN A 93 18.88 -1.52 -7.35
C ASN A 93 20.41 -1.44 -7.61
N PRO A 94 21.04 -0.27 -7.43
CA PRO A 94 22.47 -0.10 -7.62
C PRO A 94 23.32 -0.66 -6.47
N TRP A 95 22.69 -1.04 -5.35
CA TRP A 95 23.35 -1.47 -4.12
C TRP A 95 23.37 -2.98 -4.01
N ARG A 96 24.55 -3.55 -3.72
CA ARG A 96 24.75 -4.98 -3.49
C ARG A 96 24.54 -5.34 -2.01
N GLY A 97 24.80 -6.59 -1.65
CA GLY A 97 24.67 -7.11 -0.29
C GLY A 97 25.53 -6.38 0.74
N LEU A 98 25.27 -6.68 2.00
CA LEU A 98 26.09 -6.22 3.12
C LEU A 98 27.50 -6.78 3.02
N ALA A 99 28.49 -5.97 3.38
CA ALA A 99 29.88 -6.36 3.55
C ALA A 99 30.33 -5.93 4.94
N LYS A 100 30.93 -6.86 5.69
CA LYS A 100 31.59 -6.58 6.96
C LYS A 100 33.11 -6.65 6.76
N ILE A 101 33.80 -5.57 7.09
CA ILE A 101 35.27 -5.50 7.07
C ILE A 101 35.68 -4.95 8.42
N ASP A 102 36.56 -5.67 9.11
CA ASP A 102 36.86 -5.43 10.51
C ASP A 102 35.57 -5.41 11.35
N ASP A 103 35.39 -4.40 12.19
CA ASP A 103 34.16 -4.25 13.00
C ASP A 103 33.08 -3.36 12.37
N GLN A 104 33.29 -2.90 11.14
CA GLN A 104 32.35 -2.03 10.44
C GLN A 104 31.57 -2.78 9.37
N THR A 105 30.28 -2.49 9.29
CA THR A 105 29.36 -3.05 8.28
C THR A 105 28.91 -1.95 7.35
N GLY A 106 28.89 -2.25 6.07
CA GLY A 106 28.41 -1.32 5.05
C GLY A 106 27.82 -2.04 3.85
N ARG A 107 27.45 -1.27 2.84
CA ARG A 107 26.84 -1.80 1.62
C ARG A 107 27.64 -1.35 0.39
N THR A 108 27.90 -2.29 -0.48
CA THR A 108 28.68 -2.02 -1.70
C THR A 108 27.82 -1.34 -2.75
N LEU A 109 28.30 -0.23 -3.30
CA LEU A 109 27.76 0.35 -4.52
C LEU A 109 28.18 -0.53 -5.71
N GLY A 110 27.23 -1.29 -6.23
CA GLY A 110 27.46 -2.29 -7.30
C GLY A 110 27.35 -1.73 -8.72
N ALA A 111 26.78 -0.55 -8.86
CA ALA A 111 26.68 0.21 -10.12
C ALA A 111 27.76 1.30 -10.18
N THR A 112 27.90 1.95 -11.34
CA THR A 112 28.82 3.08 -11.50
C THR A 112 28.39 4.32 -10.74
N ALA A 113 27.08 4.48 -10.52
CA ALA A 113 26.48 5.57 -9.77
C ALA A 113 25.19 5.11 -9.07
N ALA A 114 24.76 5.84 -8.06
CA ALA A 114 23.48 5.71 -7.38
C ALA A 114 22.93 7.08 -6.98
N THR A 115 21.61 7.17 -6.90
CA THR A 115 20.90 8.38 -6.48
C THR A 115 20.14 8.11 -5.19
N LEU A 116 20.26 9.04 -4.23
CA LEU A 116 19.52 9.04 -2.98
C LEU A 116 18.63 10.29 -2.94
N ARG A 117 17.40 10.15 -2.48
CA ARG A 117 16.46 11.25 -2.24
C ARG A 117 16.19 11.36 -0.74
N PHE A 118 16.32 12.54 -0.19
CA PHE A 118 16.17 12.75 1.25
C PHE A 118 15.50 14.08 1.59
N PRO A 119 14.74 14.16 2.70
CA PRO A 119 14.13 15.40 3.17
C PRO A 119 15.15 16.27 3.89
N TRP A 120 15.01 17.60 3.77
CA TRP A 120 15.77 18.59 4.52
C TRP A 120 14.85 19.67 5.07
N ASP A 121 14.93 19.96 6.37
CA ASP A 121 13.97 20.84 7.06
C ASP A 121 14.48 22.29 7.18
N ALA A 122 15.81 22.50 7.16
CA ALA A 122 16.39 23.82 7.32
C ALA A 122 16.32 24.66 6.04
N THR A 123 16.03 25.95 6.20
CA THR A 123 15.81 26.85 5.06
C THR A 123 17.07 27.56 4.59
N THR A 124 18.09 27.71 5.40
CA THR A 124 19.35 28.39 5.05
C THR A 124 20.41 28.05 6.08
N GLY A 125 21.64 28.09 5.66
CA GLY A 125 22.80 27.91 6.51
C GLY A 125 23.87 27.11 5.82
N GLU A 126 25.06 27.25 6.32
CA GLU A 126 26.18 26.39 5.98
C GLU A 126 25.87 24.96 6.41
N ALA A 127 26.18 24.01 5.56
CA ALA A 127 25.98 22.61 5.83
C ALA A 127 27.20 21.80 5.32
N ARG A 128 27.32 20.59 5.81
CA ARG A 128 28.35 19.66 5.40
C ARG A 128 27.79 18.29 5.10
N LEU A 129 28.43 17.61 4.16
CA LEU A 129 28.21 16.22 3.84
C LEU A 129 29.34 15.38 4.41
N ILE A 130 29.03 14.42 5.23
CA ILE A 130 29.98 13.48 5.83
C ILE A 130 29.70 12.09 5.25
N VAL A 131 30.67 11.53 4.52
CA VAL A 131 30.56 10.21 3.91
C VAL A 131 31.55 9.27 4.62
N ARG A 132 31.05 8.22 5.25
CA ARG A 132 31.85 7.18 5.90
C ARG A 132 31.81 5.94 5.04
N LEU A 133 32.97 5.53 4.53
CA LEU A 133 33.08 4.45 3.54
C LEU A 133 34.42 3.74 3.61
N HIS A 134 34.47 2.52 3.05
CA HIS A 134 35.66 1.79 2.77
C HIS A 134 36.03 1.94 1.28
N GLY A 135 37.18 2.54 0.99
CA GLY A 135 37.62 2.85 -0.37
C GLY A 135 38.02 1.62 -1.20
N GLY A 136 38.27 0.48 -0.57
CA GLY A 136 38.88 -0.69 -1.21
C GLY A 136 40.36 -0.44 -1.53
N SER A 137 40.73 -0.39 -2.82
CA SER A 137 42.08 0.00 -3.25
C SER A 137 42.21 1.52 -3.32
N ALA A 138 43.38 2.05 -2.97
CA ALA A 138 43.69 3.46 -3.10
C ALA A 138 43.57 3.98 -4.57
N GLY A 139 43.36 5.28 -4.70
CA GLY A 139 43.30 5.94 -6.01
C GLY A 139 41.93 5.98 -6.68
N LYS A 140 40.89 5.38 -6.12
CA LYS A 140 39.51 5.52 -6.64
C LYS A 140 39.01 6.93 -6.40
N LYS A 141 38.16 7.40 -7.32
CA LYS A 141 37.53 8.71 -7.21
C LYS A 141 36.05 8.54 -6.74
N LEU A 142 35.70 9.25 -5.68
CA LEU A 142 34.33 9.48 -5.27
C LEU A 142 33.85 10.80 -5.87
N SER A 143 32.85 10.75 -6.72
CA SER A 143 32.19 11.93 -7.27
C SER A 143 30.83 12.12 -6.60
N VAL A 144 30.53 13.34 -6.19
CA VAL A 144 29.32 13.70 -5.46
C VAL A 144 28.63 14.87 -6.16
N ARG A 145 27.34 14.73 -6.43
CA ARG A 145 26.46 15.80 -6.92
C ARG A 145 25.26 15.94 -5.99
N LEU A 146 24.88 17.17 -5.67
CA LEU A 146 23.69 17.47 -4.85
C LEU A 146 22.76 18.39 -5.66
N ASN A 147 21.51 17.97 -5.83
CA ASN A 147 20.53 18.67 -6.66
C ASN A 147 21.05 19.02 -8.06
N GLY A 148 21.75 18.06 -8.67
CA GLY A 148 22.39 18.21 -9.97
C GLY A 148 23.70 19.00 -9.98
N ARG A 149 24.05 19.76 -8.93
CA ARG A 149 25.29 20.53 -8.83
C ARG A 149 26.46 19.65 -8.36
N PRO A 150 27.63 19.70 -9.01
CA PRO A 150 28.81 18.99 -8.51
C PRO A 150 29.29 19.62 -7.21
N ILE A 151 29.58 18.77 -6.20
CA ILE A 151 30.10 19.22 -4.91
C ILE A 151 31.62 19.08 -4.90
N LYS A 152 32.12 17.84 -4.97
CA LYS A 152 33.55 17.56 -4.95
C LYS A 152 33.84 16.19 -5.54
N ASN A 153 34.98 16.09 -6.24
CA ASN A 153 35.61 14.81 -6.54
C ASN A 153 36.75 14.56 -5.54
N THR A 154 36.71 13.43 -4.86
CA THR A 154 37.73 13.08 -3.85
C THR A 154 38.41 11.77 -4.25
N THR A 155 39.71 11.71 -4.17
CA THR A 155 40.47 10.45 -4.29
C THR A 155 40.38 9.71 -2.98
N LEU A 156 39.97 8.45 -3.03
CA LEU A 156 39.84 7.60 -1.85
C LEU A 156 41.14 6.90 -1.55
N GLU A 157 41.44 6.78 -0.27
CA GLU A 157 42.52 5.93 0.27
C GLU A 157 42.05 4.47 0.40
N ALA A 158 42.97 3.57 0.68
CA ALA A 158 42.60 2.20 1.06
C ALA A 158 42.03 2.18 2.47
N GLY A 159 41.08 1.25 2.71
CA GLY A 159 40.49 1.08 4.04
C GLY A 159 39.32 2.01 4.35
N TRP A 160 38.91 1.96 5.64
CA TRP A 160 37.81 2.78 6.16
C TRP A 160 38.25 4.23 6.36
N GLN A 161 37.45 5.16 5.88
CA GLN A 161 37.77 6.60 5.96
C GLN A 161 36.48 7.44 6.07
N GLN A 162 36.65 8.65 6.57
CA GLN A 162 35.61 9.68 6.61
C GLN A 162 36.00 10.81 5.65
N VAL A 163 35.10 11.08 4.69
CA VAL A 163 35.27 12.19 3.76
C VAL A 163 34.27 13.25 4.13
N VAL A 164 34.76 14.47 4.40
CA VAL A 164 33.90 15.63 4.72
C VAL A 164 33.98 16.64 3.60
N MET A 165 32.82 17.13 3.19
CA MET A 165 32.64 18.08 2.10
C MET A 165 31.77 19.24 2.60
N PRO A 166 32.26 20.47 2.63
CA PRO A 166 31.38 21.63 2.84
C PRO A 166 30.41 21.73 1.66
N LEU A 167 29.16 22.02 1.98
CA LEU A 167 28.11 22.20 0.99
C LEU A 167 27.96 23.67 0.66
N PRO A 168 27.98 24.07 -0.62
CA PRO A 168 27.77 25.45 -1.00
C PRO A 168 26.42 25.96 -0.52
N SER A 169 26.36 27.22 -0.07
CA SER A 169 25.11 27.87 0.34
C SER A 169 24.06 27.78 -0.79
N GLY A 170 22.82 27.48 -0.43
CA GLY A 170 21.71 27.34 -1.37
C GLY A 170 21.76 26.09 -2.26
N VAL A 171 22.64 25.12 -2.01
CA VAL A 171 22.62 23.83 -2.71
C VAL A 171 21.58 22.88 -2.12
N LEU A 172 21.35 22.95 -0.81
CA LEU A 172 20.23 22.29 -0.12
C LEU A 172 18.97 23.16 -0.20
N THR A 173 17.85 22.53 -0.44
CA THR A 173 16.52 23.15 -0.46
C THR A 173 15.64 22.56 0.64
N LYS A 174 14.75 23.36 1.21
CA LYS A 174 13.72 22.82 2.11
C LYS A 174 12.85 21.83 1.34
N GLY A 175 12.59 20.68 1.93
CA GLY A 175 11.88 19.59 1.30
C GLY A 175 12.81 18.55 0.69
N GLU A 176 12.48 18.03 -0.46
CA GLU A 176 13.21 16.92 -1.10
C GLU A 176 14.51 17.37 -1.76
N ASN A 177 15.59 16.62 -1.51
CA ASN A 177 16.90 16.81 -2.11
C ASN A 177 17.41 15.51 -2.74
N THR A 178 18.25 15.64 -3.76
CA THR A 178 18.80 14.50 -4.52
C THR A 178 20.32 14.48 -4.42
N LEU A 179 20.89 13.40 -3.88
CA LEU A 179 22.31 13.14 -3.77
C LEU A 179 22.72 12.03 -4.74
N ALA A 180 23.51 12.35 -5.76
CA ALA A 180 24.09 11.38 -6.67
C ALA A 180 25.54 11.07 -6.28
N LEU A 181 25.86 9.78 -6.22
CA LEU A 181 27.16 9.24 -5.81
C LEU A 181 27.70 8.36 -6.92
N ALA A 182 28.98 8.50 -7.26
CA ALA A 182 29.69 7.61 -8.17
C ALA A 182 31.08 7.25 -7.59
N ALA A 183 31.41 5.96 -7.53
CA ALA A 183 32.62 5.45 -6.91
C ALA A 183 33.43 4.49 -7.82
N GLY A 184 33.21 4.53 -9.14
CA GLY A 184 33.90 3.71 -10.14
C GLY A 184 33.44 2.23 -10.18
N LYS A 185 33.95 1.47 -11.16
CA LYS A 185 33.45 0.09 -11.46
C LYS A 185 33.63 -0.96 -10.36
N LYS A 186 34.59 -0.80 -9.46
CA LYS A 186 34.83 -1.76 -8.36
C LYS A 186 34.23 -1.31 -7.02
N GLY A 187 33.26 -0.41 -7.03
CA GLY A 187 32.45 0.06 -5.92
C GLY A 187 33.20 0.36 -4.61
N ALA A 188 32.74 1.35 -3.88
CA ALA A 188 33.11 1.55 -2.48
C ALA A 188 32.04 0.91 -1.58
N ILE A 189 32.39 0.62 -0.33
CA ILE A 189 31.44 0.12 0.66
C ILE A 189 31.05 1.29 1.57
N PHE A 190 29.81 1.69 1.52
CA PHE A 190 29.28 2.81 2.30
C PHE A 190 28.76 2.31 3.65
N HIS A 191 29.22 2.92 4.73
CA HIS A 191 28.71 2.70 6.08
C HIS A 191 27.54 3.66 6.37
N SER A 192 27.77 4.96 6.23
CA SER A 192 26.76 6.00 6.46
C SER A 192 27.07 7.28 5.69
N ILE A 193 26.02 8.03 5.42
CA ILE A 193 26.10 9.42 4.98
C ILE A 193 25.36 10.27 6.01
N GLU A 194 25.94 11.42 6.37
CA GLU A 194 25.32 12.39 7.25
C GLU A 194 25.33 13.76 6.60
N ILE A 195 24.19 14.41 6.56
CA ILE A 195 24.02 15.79 6.12
C ILE A 195 23.74 16.61 7.37
N ALA A 196 24.69 17.45 7.77
CA ALA A 196 24.63 18.19 9.02
C ALA A 196 24.74 19.69 8.81
N PRO A 197 24.10 20.54 9.65
CA PRO A 197 24.27 21.97 9.61
C PRO A 197 25.67 22.40 10.09
N GLY A 198 26.12 23.60 9.65
CA GLY A 198 27.38 24.22 10.03
C GLY A 198 28.58 23.67 9.26
N GLU A 199 29.68 24.45 9.24
CA GLU A 199 30.93 24.09 8.53
C GLU A 199 31.91 23.33 9.40
N THR A 200 31.91 23.58 10.72
CA THR A 200 32.92 23.02 11.64
C THR A 200 32.73 21.53 11.83
N LEU A 201 33.80 20.80 11.67
CA LEU A 201 33.85 19.38 12.03
C LEU A 201 33.70 19.24 13.55
N PRO A 202 32.76 18.44 14.03
CA PRO A 202 32.81 18.01 15.42
C PRO A 202 34.12 17.23 15.66
N PRO A 203 34.67 17.26 16.90
CA PRO A 203 35.79 16.40 17.26
C PRO A 203 35.47 14.96 16.86
N GLN A 204 36.52 14.18 16.55
CA GLN A 204 36.37 12.81 16.05
C GLN A 204 35.37 12.02 16.91
N GLN A 205 34.13 11.97 16.43
CA GLN A 205 33.08 11.22 17.09
C GLN A 205 33.09 9.77 16.60
N PRO A 206 32.70 8.80 17.44
CA PRO A 206 32.45 7.43 16.98
C PRO A 206 31.52 7.44 15.80
N TRP A 207 31.73 6.52 14.87
CA TRP A 207 30.79 6.36 13.75
C TRP A 207 29.37 6.12 14.27
N PRO A 208 28.33 6.70 13.63
CA PRO A 208 26.98 6.60 14.14
C PRO A 208 26.52 5.15 14.19
N ALA A 209 25.71 4.83 15.18
CA ALA A 209 24.90 3.63 15.13
C ALA A 209 24.06 3.65 13.82
N THR A 210 23.95 2.51 13.20
CA THR A 210 23.23 2.37 11.93
C THR A 210 21.76 1.98 12.13
N SER A 211 21.39 1.55 13.36
CA SER A 211 20.02 1.21 13.76
C SER A 211 19.56 2.11 14.90
N PRO A 212 18.31 2.62 14.87
CA PRO A 212 17.74 3.27 16.03
C PRO A 212 17.33 2.26 17.12
N VAL A 213 17.20 0.98 16.78
CA VAL A 213 16.83 -0.07 17.72
C VAL A 213 18.08 -0.66 18.35
N ALA A 214 18.17 -0.58 19.66
CA ALA A 214 19.25 -1.20 20.43
C ALA A 214 18.73 -1.83 21.72
N LYS A 215 19.52 -2.74 22.25
CA LYS A 215 19.31 -3.33 23.56
C LYS A 215 19.90 -2.43 24.64
N VAL A 216 19.13 -2.11 25.66
CA VAL A 216 19.51 -1.29 26.79
C VAL A 216 19.32 -2.05 28.08
N GLN A 217 20.25 -1.86 29.04
CA GLN A 217 20.17 -2.47 30.36
C GLN A 217 19.40 -1.55 31.33
N LEU A 218 18.31 -2.06 31.89
CA LEU A 218 17.45 -1.33 32.82
C LEU A 218 17.09 -2.20 34.01
N ALA A 219 17.50 -1.78 35.21
CA ALA A 219 17.25 -2.49 36.46
C ALA A 219 17.60 -4.01 36.38
N GLY A 220 18.75 -4.32 35.76
CA GLY A 220 19.23 -5.70 35.58
C GLY A 220 18.51 -6.50 34.49
N LYS A 221 17.62 -5.89 33.69
CA LYS A 221 16.94 -6.53 32.57
C LYS A 221 17.32 -5.87 31.26
N GLU A 222 17.55 -6.70 30.23
CA GLU A 222 17.73 -6.23 28.86
C GLU A 222 16.38 -5.95 28.22
N ARG A 223 16.24 -4.75 27.62
CA ARG A 223 15.05 -4.33 26.89
C ARG A 223 15.44 -3.70 25.55
N GLU A 224 14.63 -3.89 24.53
CA GLU A 224 14.80 -3.20 23.25
C GLU A 224 14.13 -1.83 23.27
N GLY A 225 14.78 -0.83 22.65
CA GLY A 225 14.24 0.51 22.53
C GLY A 225 14.87 1.31 21.40
N LEU A 226 14.24 2.43 21.06
CA LEU A 226 14.80 3.42 20.14
C LEU A 226 15.74 4.33 20.95
N THR A 227 17.00 4.44 20.53
CA THR A 227 18.05 5.19 21.23
C THR A 227 19.17 5.66 20.29
N GLY A 228 20.06 6.52 20.78
CA GLY A 228 21.30 6.91 20.10
C GLY A 228 21.14 8.03 19.06
N PHE A 229 19.99 8.66 18.96
CA PHE A 229 19.71 9.76 18.03
C PHE A 229 19.06 10.93 18.76
N SER A 230 19.43 12.14 18.36
CA SER A 230 18.85 13.37 18.93
C SER A 230 17.40 13.58 18.50
N ARG A 231 17.07 13.07 17.30
CA ARG A 231 15.72 13.13 16.72
C ARG A 231 15.47 11.88 15.86
N LEU A 232 14.32 11.29 16.04
CA LEU A 232 13.78 10.17 15.26
C LEU A 232 12.43 10.60 14.72
N MET A 233 12.24 10.59 13.41
CA MET A 233 10.99 10.96 12.76
C MET A 233 10.50 9.83 11.87
N VAL A 234 9.20 9.52 11.94
CA VAL A 234 8.55 8.54 11.07
C VAL A 234 7.25 9.11 10.52
N PRO A 235 7.07 9.11 9.19
CA PRO A 235 5.75 9.33 8.62
C PRO A 235 4.86 8.12 8.89
N VAL A 236 3.67 8.35 9.43
CA VAL A 236 2.77 7.28 9.84
C VAL A 236 1.32 7.70 9.71
N GLU A 237 0.45 6.81 9.22
CA GLU A 237 -0.99 7.03 9.21
C GLU A 237 -1.58 6.64 10.56
N ILE A 238 -2.26 7.57 11.22
CA ILE A 238 -2.85 7.34 12.53
C ILE A 238 -4.20 6.60 12.36
N PRO A 239 -4.39 5.46 13.02
CA PRO A 239 -5.70 4.82 13.05
C PRO A 239 -6.72 5.71 13.78
N GLN A 240 -8.00 5.48 13.50
CA GLN A 240 -9.05 6.20 14.20
C GLN A 240 -8.94 5.96 15.72
N ASP A 241 -8.98 7.04 16.50
CA ASP A 241 -8.88 7.04 17.96
C ASP A 241 -7.64 6.31 18.51
N GLY A 242 -6.54 6.32 17.74
CA GLY A 242 -5.27 5.69 18.12
C GLY A 242 -4.61 6.35 19.34
N TRP A 243 -3.84 5.55 20.08
CA TRP A 243 -3.07 5.97 21.25
C TRP A 243 -1.61 5.58 21.11
N LEU A 244 -0.71 6.52 21.25
CA LEU A 244 0.72 6.22 21.36
C LEU A 244 1.00 5.75 22.79
N VAL A 245 1.52 4.54 22.90
CA VAL A 245 1.98 3.94 24.15
C VAL A 245 3.49 3.71 24.04
N VAL A 246 4.24 4.22 24.99
CA VAL A 246 5.71 4.09 25.04
C VAL A 246 6.21 4.28 26.46
N ASP A 247 7.22 3.51 26.88
CA ASP A 247 7.96 3.81 28.11
C ASP A 247 9.16 4.69 27.75
N SER A 248 9.25 5.87 28.37
CA SER A 248 10.46 6.71 28.26
C SER A 248 11.43 6.33 29.39
N ALA A 249 12.67 6.04 29.02
CA ALA A 249 13.74 5.71 29.98
C ALA A 249 14.90 6.69 29.84
N THR A 250 15.43 7.14 30.98
CA THR A 250 16.73 7.82 31.08
C THR A 250 17.68 6.92 31.83
N LEU A 251 18.89 6.68 31.27
CA LEU A 251 19.83 5.71 31.80
C LEU A 251 20.75 6.34 32.87
N THR A 252 21.79 7.02 32.45
CA THR A 252 22.85 7.53 33.34
C THR A 252 22.72 9.03 33.64
N GLY A 253 22.15 9.81 32.73
CA GLY A 253 21.98 11.27 32.85
C GLY A 253 20.55 11.75 32.78
N PRO A 254 20.23 12.94 33.33
CA PRO A 254 18.94 13.57 33.11
C PRO A 254 18.82 14.05 31.65
N ALA A 255 17.61 14.02 31.11
CA ALA A 255 17.35 14.48 29.74
C ALA A 255 16.01 15.19 29.62
N ARG A 256 15.89 16.13 28.68
CA ARG A 256 14.59 16.64 28.22
C ARG A 256 14.08 15.80 27.09
N LEU A 257 12.89 15.28 27.24
CA LEU A 257 12.24 14.37 26.30
C LEU A 257 11.07 15.08 25.63
N ARG A 258 10.99 14.93 24.31
CA ARG A 258 9.91 15.53 23.54
C ARG A 258 9.32 14.55 22.55
N ILE A 259 7.99 14.53 22.46
CA ILE A 259 7.24 13.84 21.40
C ILE A 259 6.35 14.87 20.72
N SER A 260 6.43 14.96 19.40
CA SER A 260 5.60 15.85 18.61
C SER A 260 4.97 15.13 17.41
N VAL A 261 3.85 15.70 16.93
CA VAL A 261 3.11 15.20 15.77
C VAL A 261 2.76 16.37 14.87
N ALA A 262 3.08 16.24 13.58
CA ALA A 262 2.74 17.23 12.56
C ALA A 262 1.92 16.57 11.45
N ALA A 263 0.70 17.04 11.22
CA ALA A 263 -0.07 16.67 10.04
C ALA A 263 0.37 17.50 8.83
N GLU A 264 0.00 17.04 7.62
CA GLU A 264 0.32 17.71 6.35
C GLU A 264 -0.03 19.20 6.39
N GLY A 265 0.97 20.06 6.16
CA GLY A 265 0.80 21.53 6.13
C GLY A 265 0.47 22.19 7.48
N GLN A 266 0.51 21.45 8.58
CA GLN A 266 0.23 21.97 9.92
C GLN A 266 1.51 22.08 10.76
N PRO A 267 1.57 23.04 11.70
CA PRO A 267 2.67 23.11 12.65
C PRO A 267 2.66 21.87 13.56
N ALA A 268 3.85 21.49 14.03
CA ALA A 268 3.99 20.37 14.95
C ALA A 268 3.32 20.68 16.30
N LYS A 269 2.51 19.76 16.78
CA LYS A 269 1.90 19.79 18.12
C LYS A 269 2.73 18.95 19.07
N LEU A 270 3.05 19.51 20.23
CA LEU A 270 3.73 18.78 21.29
C LEU A 270 2.73 17.90 22.05
N LEU A 271 3.05 16.61 22.15
CA LEU A 271 2.33 15.62 22.98
C LEU A 271 3.04 15.41 24.32
N LEU A 272 4.35 15.52 24.33
CA LEU A 272 5.20 15.43 25.51
C LEU A 272 6.34 16.44 25.39
N ASP A 273 6.61 17.19 26.44
CA ASP A 273 7.81 18.03 26.59
C ASP A 273 8.14 18.13 28.08
N GLU A 274 9.05 17.29 28.57
CA GLU A 274 9.39 17.25 29.99
C GLU A 274 10.86 16.91 30.22
N ARG A 275 11.38 17.29 31.40
CA ARG A 275 12.67 16.86 31.91
C ARG A 275 12.51 15.63 32.79
N GLN A 276 13.26 14.58 32.48
CA GLN A 276 13.23 13.31 33.20
C GLN A 276 14.58 13.10 33.92
N ALA A 277 14.52 12.69 35.20
CA ALA A 277 15.71 12.45 36.01
C ALA A 277 16.42 11.15 35.56
N ALA A 278 17.72 11.10 35.81
CA ALA A 278 18.55 9.92 35.53
C ALA A 278 17.99 8.64 36.19
N GLY A 279 18.18 7.49 35.55
CA GLY A 279 17.80 6.18 36.08
C GLY A 279 16.30 5.92 36.20
N THR A 280 15.47 6.72 35.54
CA THR A 280 14.01 6.59 35.65
C THR A 280 13.39 6.01 34.39
N VAL A 281 12.31 5.23 34.58
CA VAL A 281 11.44 4.71 33.51
C VAL A 281 10.02 5.20 33.76
N ARG A 282 9.40 5.81 32.77
CA ARG A 282 8.04 6.34 32.88
C ARG A 282 7.16 5.85 31.73
N PRO A 283 6.07 5.12 32.01
CA PRO A 283 5.09 4.77 30.98
C PRO A 283 4.33 6.02 30.50
N ARG A 284 4.07 6.07 29.20
CA ARG A 284 3.33 7.14 28.53
C ARG A 284 2.17 6.58 27.75
N ARG A 285 1.02 7.23 27.84
CA ARG A 285 -0.16 6.99 27.03
C ARG A 285 -0.65 8.32 26.51
N LEU A 286 -0.43 8.58 25.23
CA LEU A 286 -0.70 9.86 24.59
C LEU A 286 -1.80 9.67 23.53
N SER A 287 -2.87 10.46 23.64
CA SER A 287 -3.98 10.39 22.68
C SER A 287 -3.54 10.97 21.34
N LEU A 288 -3.85 10.24 20.26
CA LEU A 288 -3.69 10.68 18.89
C LEU A 288 -5.03 10.96 18.20
N ALA A 289 -6.13 11.05 18.97
CA ALA A 289 -7.49 11.21 18.44
C ALA A 289 -7.67 12.41 17.51
N GLU A 290 -6.99 13.53 17.78
CA GLU A 290 -7.00 14.72 16.92
C GLU A 290 -6.41 14.45 15.52
N PHE A 291 -5.54 13.44 15.42
CA PHE A 291 -4.89 13.02 14.21
C PHE A 291 -5.52 11.76 13.59
N SER A 292 -6.66 11.34 14.10
CA SER A 292 -7.40 10.17 13.58
C SER A 292 -7.52 10.25 12.06
N ALA A 293 -7.15 9.13 11.42
CA ALA A 293 -7.24 8.99 9.98
C ALA A 293 -6.38 9.97 9.15
N LYS A 294 -5.39 10.59 9.76
CA LYS A 294 -4.44 11.49 9.08
C LYS A 294 -3.07 10.84 8.98
N LEU A 295 -2.38 11.13 7.89
CA LEU A 295 -0.96 10.89 7.78
C LEU A 295 -0.21 12.00 8.50
N VAL A 296 0.71 11.64 9.38
CA VAL A 296 1.48 12.56 10.22
C VAL A 296 2.97 12.25 10.21
N ALA A 297 3.80 13.23 10.50
CA ALA A 297 5.17 13.02 10.96
C ALA A 297 5.14 12.89 12.49
N LEU A 298 5.42 11.69 13.00
CA LEU A 298 5.60 11.44 14.43
C LEU A 298 7.09 11.54 14.76
N GLU A 299 7.41 12.38 15.75
CA GLU A 299 8.80 12.66 16.12
C GLU A 299 9.05 12.41 17.59
N PHE A 300 10.16 11.74 17.89
CA PHE A 300 10.76 11.58 19.21
C PHE A 300 12.08 12.34 19.22
N SER A 301 12.29 13.21 20.19
CA SER A 301 13.51 14.00 20.26
C SER A 301 14.04 14.19 21.68
N VAL A 302 15.35 14.42 21.76
CA VAL A 302 16.11 14.67 22.99
C VAL A 302 16.79 16.04 22.86
N PRO A 303 16.07 17.16 23.15
CA PRO A 303 16.60 18.53 23.02
C PRO A 303 17.74 18.84 23.97
N GLU A 304 17.75 18.22 25.16
CA GLU A 304 18.77 18.39 26.20
C GLU A 304 19.17 17.03 26.79
N GLY A 305 20.45 16.83 27.03
CA GLY A 305 21.04 15.59 27.51
C GLY A 305 21.67 14.75 26.39
N SER A 306 22.17 13.58 26.74
CA SER A 306 22.79 12.67 25.79
C SER A 306 21.73 11.76 25.14
N PRO A 307 21.62 11.72 23.81
CA PRO A 307 20.71 10.78 23.11
C PRO A 307 21.02 9.31 23.42
N ALA A 308 22.27 8.98 23.77
CA ALA A 308 22.66 7.61 24.16
C ALA A 308 22.10 7.22 25.54
N ASP A 309 21.77 8.21 26.38
CA ASP A 309 21.21 7.99 27.71
C ASP A 309 19.69 7.90 27.71
N VAL A 310 19.04 8.01 26.55
CA VAL A 310 17.59 7.94 26.41
C VAL A 310 17.19 6.72 25.60
N ALA A 311 16.19 5.99 26.09
CA ALA A 311 15.55 4.91 25.35
C ALA A 311 14.04 5.07 25.36
N TRP A 312 13.44 4.94 24.18
CA TRP A 312 11.99 4.86 23.98
C TRP A 312 11.63 3.38 23.80
N LEU A 313 11.07 2.77 24.87
CA LEU A 313 10.87 1.34 24.96
C LEU A 313 9.48 0.95 24.47
N ALA A 314 9.42 -0.10 23.65
CA ALA A 314 8.18 -0.66 23.12
C ALA A 314 7.16 0.39 22.58
N PRO A 315 7.60 1.39 21.80
CA PRO A 315 6.69 2.39 21.26
C PRO A 315 5.69 1.73 20.31
N ARG A 316 4.38 1.87 20.61
CA ARG A 316 3.29 1.27 19.84
C ARG A 316 2.14 2.26 19.70
N ILE A 317 1.41 2.15 18.58
CA ILE A 317 0.10 2.78 18.45
C ILE A 317 -0.95 1.70 18.67
N LEU A 318 -1.75 1.87 19.72
CA LEU A 318 -2.82 0.95 20.11
C LEU A 318 -4.18 1.52 19.70
N LEU A 319 -5.13 0.62 19.47
CA LEU A 319 -6.52 0.96 19.27
C LEU A 319 -7.28 0.93 20.61
N PRO A 320 -8.39 1.69 20.74
CA PRO A 320 -9.35 1.46 21.80
C PRO A 320 -9.87 0.02 21.75
N LYS A 321 -10.15 -0.56 22.93
CA LYS A 321 -10.78 -1.87 23.00
C LYS A 321 -12.13 -1.82 22.28
N ALA A 322 -12.36 -2.73 21.36
CA ALA A 322 -13.60 -2.85 20.60
C ALA A 322 -14.28 -4.16 20.91
N ALA A 323 -15.61 -4.20 20.76
CA ALA A 323 -16.34 -5.44 20.77
C ALA A 323 -15.88 -6.34 19.62
N SER A 324 -15.89 -7.64 19.84
CA SER A 324 -15.63 -8.63 18.80
C SER A 324 -16.79 -9.60 18.74
N ARG A 325 -17.21 -9.97 17.54
CA ARG A 325 -18.17 -11.06 17.35
C ARG A 325 -17.51 -12.39 17.66
N GLN A 326 -18.31 -13.36 18.07
CA GLN A 326 -17.83 -14.72 18.25
C GLN A 326 -17.33 -15.29 16.92
N ARG A 327 -16.21 -15.97 16.95
CA ARG A 327 -15.69 -16.68 15.80
C ARG A 327 -16.66 -17.80 15.39
N PRO A 328 -17.06 -17.89 14.11
CA PRO A 328 -17.91 -18.99 13.64
C PRO A 328 -17.15 -20.32 13.66
N ALA A 329 -17.89 -21.40 13.64
CA ALA A 329 -17.30 -22.71 13.39
C ALA A 329 -16.60 -22.74 12.02
N PRO A 330 -15.50 -23.49 11.87
CA PRO A 330 -14.83 -23.63 10.59
C PRO A 330 -15.77 -24.07 9.47
N ALA A 331 -15.69 -23.40 8.34
CA ALA A 331 -16.45 -23.75 7.16
C ALA A 331 -16.09 -25.15 6.68
N LYS A 332 -17.10 -25.91 6.27
CA LYS A 332 -16.90 -27.24 5.70
C LYS A 332 -16.31 -27.15 4.30
N ASN A 333 -16.86 -26.29 3.48
CA ASN A 333 -16.48 -26.05 2.10
C ASN A 333 -16.20 -24.58 1.87
N LEU A 334 -15.61 -24.22 0.73
CA LEU A 334 -15.43 -22.83 0.32
C LEU A 334 -15.36 -22.73 -1.20
N ILE A 335 -15.94 -21.70 -1.74
CA ILE A 335 -15.92 -21.36 -3.15
C ILE A 335 -15.29 -19.98 -3.34
N VAL A 336 -14.41 -19.86 -4.35
CA VAL A 336 -13.91 -18.57 -4.84
C VAL A 336 -14.34 -18.41 -6.29
N LEU A 337 -15.03 -17.31 -6.60
CA LEU A 337 -15.37 -16.92 -7.96
C LEU A 337 -14.61 -15.65 -8.30
N VAL A 338 -13.67 -15.76 -9.25
CA VAL A 338 -12.92 -14.63 -9.78
C VAL A 338 -13.60 -14.16 -11.06
N ALA A 339 -13.99 -12.88 -11.09
CA ALA A 339 -14.52 -12.21 -12.28
C ALA A 339 -13.35 -11.48 -12.98
N ASP A 340 -12.94 -11.94 -14.15
CA ASP A 340 -11.82 -11.36 -14.87
C ASP A 340 -12.16 -9.94 -15.37
N ALA A 341 -11.29 -8.97 -15.11
CA ALA A 341 -11.41 -7.57 -15.50
C ALA A 341 -12.66 -6.82 -14.97
N LEU A 342 -13.31 -7.29 -13.90
CA LEU A 342 -14.48 -6.62 -13.33
C LEU A 342 -14.07 -5.38 -12.50
N ARG A 343 -14.52 -4.21 -12.92
CA ARG A 343 -14.32 -2.94 -12.21
C ARG A 343 -15.23 -2.85 -10.98
N ALA A 344 -14.71 -2.35 -9.88
CA ALA A 344 -15.49 -2.13 -8.67
C ALA A 344 -16.64 -1.12 -8.87
N ASP A 345 -16.43 -0.08 -9.69
CA ASP A 345 -17.43 0.96 -9.94
C ASP A 345 -18.66 0.49 -10.78
N LYS A 346 -18.66 -0.77 -11.21
CA LYS A 346 -19.82 -1.40 -11.89
C LYS A 346 -20.78 -2.11 -10.93
N LEU A 347 -20.44 -2.20 -9.66
CA LEU A 347 -21.26 -2.82 -8.64
C LEU A 347 -21.85 -1.78 -7.67
N PRO A 348 -23.17 -1.83 -7.36
CA PRO A 348 -23.86 -0.78 -6.60
C PRO A 348 -23.42 -0.67 -5.14
N MET A 349 -22.70 -1.65 -4.58
CA MET A 349 -22.12 -1.55 -3.25
C MET A 349 -20.85 -0.67 -3.22
N TYR A 350 -20.23 -0.36 -4.37
CA TYR A 350 -19.03 0.45 -4.51
C TYR A 350 -19.25 1.84 -5.07
N ALA A 351 -20.17 1.99 -6.03
CA ALA A 351 -20.47 3.26 -6.69
C ALA A 351 -21.93 3.35 -7.13
N ASP A 352 -22.38 4.57 -7.43
CA ASP A 352 -23.62 4.76 -8.19
C ASP A 352 -23.38 4.32 -9.64
N THR A 353 -24.10 3.33 -10.09
CA THR A 353 -23.92 2.71 -11.41
C THR A 353 -25.25 2.36 -12.06
N ARG A 354 -25.30 2.46 -13.39
CA ARG A 354 -26.43 1.98 -14.19
C ARG A 354 -26.46 0.46 -14.36
N VAL A 355 -25.37 -0.24 -14.01
CA VAL A 355 -25.24 -1.68 -14.24
C VAL A 355 -26.09 -2.44 -13.23
N ARG A 356 -26.88 -3.36 -13.73
CA ARG A 356 -27.87 -4.12 -12.96
C ARG A 356 -27.22 -5.40 -12.45
N THR A 357 -26.98 -5.46 -11.13
CA THR A 357 -26.42 -6.65 -10.47
C THR A 357 -27.24 -7.03 -9.24
N PRO A 358 -28.56 -7.35 -9.42
CA PRO A 358 -29.47 -7.57 -8.30
C PRO A 358 -29.14 -8.80 -7.46
N ASN A 359 -28.58 -9.87 -8.05
CA ASN A 359 -28.24 -11.09 -7.34
C ASN A 359 -27.07 -10.86 -6.38
N ILE A 360 -25.97 -10.24 -6.86
CA ILE A 360 -24.80 -9.87 -6.04
C ILE A 360 -25.21 -8.87 -4.97
N ALA A 361 -25.98 -7.82 -5.33
CA ALA A 361 -26.42 -6.79 -4.39
C ALA A 361 -27.31 -7.35 -3.27
N THR A 362 -28.27 -8.20 -3.60
CA THR A 362 -29.17 -8.85 -2.63
C THR A 362 -28.39 -9.77 -1.70
N ALA A 363 -27.50 -10.61 -2.23
CA ALA A 363 -26.65 -11.48 -1.43
C ALA A 363 -25.71 -10.68 -0.53
N ALA A 364 -25.11 -9.60 -1.04
CA ALA A 364 -24.24 -8.72 -0.27
C ALA A 364 -24.97 -8.06 0.90
N ALA A 365 -26.20 -7.60 0.69
CA ALA A 365 -27.03 -7.03 1.75
C ALA A 365 -27.45 -8.06 2.81
N ALA A 366 -27.70 -9.30 2.41
CA ALA A 366 -28.20 -10.36 3.29
C ALA A 366 -27.09 -10.99 4.14
N THR A 367 -25.99 -11.42 3.52
CA THR A 367 -24.92 -12.22 4.16
C THR A 367 -23.53 -11.72 3.85
N GLY A 368 -23.40 -10.63 3.07
CA GLY A 368 -22.14 -10.17 2.54
C GLY A 368 -21.32 -9.31 3.51
N VAL A 369 -20.02 -9.42 3.39
CA VAL A 369 -19.02 -8.45 3.86
C VAL A 369 -18.33 -7.87 2.63
N THR A 370 -18.53 -6.58 2.40
CA THR A 370 -17.94 -5.86 1.25
C THR A 370 -16.69 -5.10 1.70
N PHE A 371 -15.54 -5.39 1.08
CA PHE A 371 -14.31 -4.62 1.26
C PHE A 371 -14.28 -3.51 0.21
N THR A 372 -14.52 -2.27 0.63
CA THR A 372 -14.69 -1.14 -0.29
C THR A 372 -13.38 -0.59 -0.86
N SER A 373 -12.24 -1.12 -0.42
CA SER A 373 -10.89 -0.67 -0.79
C SER A 373 -9.98 -1.87 -1.01
N THR A 374 -10.20 -2.59 -2.11
CA THR A 374 -9.35 -3.74 -2.47
C THR A 374 -8.36 -3.36 -3.56
N GLN A 375 -7.08 -3.47 -3.25
CA GLN A 375 -6.00 -3.24 -4.21
C GLN A 375 -5.68 -4.54 -4.93
N ALA A 376 -5.86 -4.59 -6.24
CA ALA A 376 -5.37 -5.68 -7.07
C ALA A 376 -3.84 -5.75 -6.98
N ALA A 377 -3.29 -6.94 -6.89
CA ALA A 377 -1.83 -7.13 -6.83
C ALA A 377 -1.13 -6.70 -8.14
N SER A 378 -1.88 -6.67 -9.23
CA SER A 378 -1.43 -6.24 -10.55
C SER A 378 -2.63 -5.80 -11.40
N PRO A 379 -2.45 -4.92 -12.38
CA PRO A 379 -3.45 -4.61 -13.41
C PRO A 379 -3.46 -5.65 -14.54
N SER A 380 -3.12 -6.92 -14.26
CA SER A 380 -3.02 -8.01 -15.26
C SER A 380 -3.23 -9.37 -14.61
N SER A 381 -3.89 -10.29 -15.33
CA SER A 381 -4.31 -11.59 -14.81
C SER A 381 -3.16 -12.47 -14.31
N PRO A 382 -2.00 -12.66 -14.99
CA PRO A 382 -1.00 -13.61 -14.49
C PRO A 382 -0.43 -13.27 -13.11
N PRO A 383 -0.01 -12.03 -12.79
CA PRO A 383 0.46 -11.69 -11.45
C PRO A 383 -0.67 -11.69 -10.41
N SER A 384 -1.88 -11.24 -10.79
CA SER A 384 -3.03 -11.19 -9.89
C SER A 384 -3.49 -12.57 -9.48
N HIS A 385 -3.68 -13.50 -10.43
CA HIS A 385 -4.00 -14.90 -10.12
C HIS A 385 -2.93 -15.58 -9.28
N ALA A 386 -1.65 -15.26 -9.53
CA ALA A 386 -0.57 -15.78 -8.69
C ALA A 386 -0.70 -15.30 -7.25
N SER A 387 -1.05 -14.02 -7.03
CA SER A 387 -1.29 -13.48 -5.68
C SER A 387 -2.55 -14.05 -5.03
N ILE A 388 -3.67 -14.15 -5.76
CA ILE A 388 -4.94 -14.73 -5.28
C ILE A 388 -4.74 -16.18 -4.81
N GLN A 389 -3.92 -16.97 -5.52
CA GLN A 389 -3.74 -18.39 -5.23
C GLN A 389 -2.57 -18.71 -4.30
N SER A 390 -1.61 -17.79 -4.13
CA SER A 390 -0.45 -18.00 -3.27
C SER A 390 -0.49 -17.26 -1.95
N GLY A 391 -1.29 -16.18 -1.86
CA GLY A 391 -1.24 -15.26 -0.73
C GLY A 391 0.06 -14.45 -0.68
N CYS A 392 0.77 -14.31 -1.80
CA CYS A 392 2.05 -13.61 -1.91
C CYS A 392 1.96 -12.41 -2.84
N MET A 393 2.85 -11.43 -2.63
CA MET A 393 2.98 -10.26 -3.51
C MET A 393 3.74 -10.61 -4.79
N PRO A 394 3.57 -9.85 -5.91
CA PRO A 394 4.20 -10.13 -7.20
C PRO A 394 5.72 -10.34 -7.14
N ARG A 395 6.44 -9.51 -6.38
CA ARG A 395 7.89 -9.67 -6.20
C ARG A 395 8.29 -10.96 -5.53
N SER A 396 7.40 -11.58 -4.81
CA SER A 396 7.62 -12.78 -4.03
C SER A 396 7.39 -14.04 -4.83
N HIS A 397 6.23 -14.14 -5.47
CA HIS A 397 5.98 -15.27 -6.36
C HIS A 397 6.70 -15.15 -7.72
N GLY A 398 7.30 -13.98 -8.03
CA GLY A 398 8.16 -13.76 -9.19
C GLY A 398 7.45 -13.48 -10.51
N ILE A 399 6.12 -13.57 -10.57
CA ILE A 399 5.35 -13.21 -11.75
C ILE A 399 5.11 -11.70 -11.74
N LEU A 400 5.91 -10.94 -12.48
CA LEU A 400 5.85 -9.49 -12.62
C LEU A 400 5.30 -9.03 -13.99
N GLY A 401 4.94 -9.97 -14.84
CA GLY A 401 4.44 -9.71 -16.18
C GLY A 401 4.29 -11.01 -16.96
N ASP A 402 3.83 -10.91 -18.18
CA ASP A 402 3.39 -12.05 -19.02
C ASP A 402 4.46 -13.10 -19.34
N LYS A 403 5.72 -12.70 -19.32
CA LYS A 403 6.85 -13.62 -19.61
C LYS A 403 7.55 -14.12 -18.35
N SER A 404 7.07 -13.74 -17.17
CA SER A 404 7.67 -14.12 -15.90
C SER A 404 7.37 -15.59 -15.57
N LYS A 405 8.21 -16.17 -14.72
CA LYS A 405 8.05 -17.52 -14.18
C LYS A 405 7.81 -17.45 -12.68
N VAL A 406 7.00 -18.37 -12.17
CA VAL A 406 6.76 -18.49 -10.73
C VAL A 406 8.05 -18.93 -10.02
N ASN A 407 8.34 -18.35 -8.87
CA ASN A 407 9.44 -18.77 -8.02
C ASN A 407 9.17 -20.15 -7.44
N PRO A 408 10.15 -21.08 -7.48
CA PRO A 408 10.03 -22.38 -6.80
C PRO A 408 9.76 -22.17 -5.30
N GLY A 409 8.89 -23.00 -4.73
CA GLY A 409 8.54 -22.89 -3.31
C GLY A 409 7.45 -21.87 -3.00
N THR A 410 6.86 -21.18 -3.99
CA THR A 410 5.65 -20.37 -3.81
C THR A 410 4.54 -21.22 -3.18
N PRO A 411 3.97 -20.86 -2.03
CA PRO A 411 2.84 -21.61 -1.46
C PRO A 411 1.64 -21.45 -2.40
N MET A 412 0.85 -22.49 -2.53
CA MET A 412 -0.38 -22.45 -3.33
C MET A 412 -1.53 -22.96 -2.48
N VAL A 413 -2.68 -22.29 -2.55
CA VAL A 413 -3.88 -22.68 -1.81
C VAL A 413 -4.26 -24.12 -2.07
N SER A 414 -4.20 -24.59 -3.32
CA SER A 414 -4.46 -25.98 -3.69
C SER A 414 -3.56 -26.96 -2.93
N ALA A 415 -2.26 -26.67 -2.84
CA ALA A 415 -1.30 -27.51 -2.12
C ALA A 415 -1.48 -27.48 -0.60
N ILE A 416 -1.84 -26.33 -0.04
CA ILE A 416 -2.13 -26.15 1.40
C ILE A 416 -3.36 -26.99 1.77
N LEU A 417 -4.43 -26.88 1.00
CA LEU A 417 -5.69 -27.58 1.27
C LEU A 417 -5.59 -29.09 1.05
N ALA A 418 -4.91 -29.52 -0.03
CA ALA A 418 -4.68 -30.94 -0.32
C ALA A 418 -3.94 -31.66 0.83
N LYS A 419 -2.96 -31.00 1.48
CA LYS A 419 -2.26 -31.54 2.66
C LYS A 419 -3.21 -31.78 3.84
N SER A 420 -4.33 -31.10 3.90
CA SER A 420 -5.37 -31.25 4.93
C SER A 420 -6.50 -32.18 4.51
N GLY A 421 -6.34 -32.91 3.39
CA GLY A 421 -7.33 -33.86 2.87
C GLY A 421 -8.59 -33.21 2.28
N ILE A 422 -8.51 -31.94 1.90
CA ILE A 422 -9.62 -31.19 1.28
C ILE A 422 -9.51 -31.37 -0.24
N ALA A 423 -10.59 -31.83 -0.87
CA ALA A 423 -10.67 -31.94 -2.32
C ALA A 423 -10.67 -30.55 -2.97
N THR A 424 -9.89 -30.39 -4.05
CA THR A 424 -9.70 -29.09 -4.71
C THR A 424 -10.00 -29.16 -6.19
N ASP A 425 -10.75 -28.19 -6.72
CA ASP A 425 -11.02 -28.03 -8.13
C ASP A 425 -10.73 -26.61 -8.60
N PHE A 426 -10.20 -26.51 -9.81
CA PHE A 426 -10.07 -25.26 -10.54
C PHE A 426 -10.86 -25.34 -11.85
N VAL A 427 -11.76 -24.37 -12.03
CA VAL A 427 -12.62 -24.28 -13.21
C VAL A 427 -12.47 -22.91 -13.84
N GLY A 428 -12.13 -22.82 -15.11
CA GLY A 428 -12.14 -21.52 -15.81
C GLY A 428 -11.14 -21.40 -16.92
N ASP A 429 -11.29 -20.41 -17.76
CA ASP A 429 -10.44 -20.16 -18.92
C ASP A 429 -9.31 -19.13 -18.63
N ALA A 430 -8.67 -19.28 -17.48
CA ALA A 430 -7.46 -18.52 -17.16
C ALA A 430 -6.18 -19.23 -17.63
N GLY A 431 -6.22 -19.95 -18.75
CA GLY A 431 -5.10 -20.77 -19.25
C GLY A 431 -3.80 -20.02 -19.37
N PHE A 432 -3.87 -18.76 -19.78
CA PHE A 432 -2.70 -17.87 -19.87
C PHE A 432 -2.05 -17.62 -18.50
N ALA A 433 -2.83 -17.38 -17.45
CA ALA A 433 -2.34 -17.20 -16.09
C ALA A 433 -1.96 -18.53 -15.44
N MET A 434 -2.84 -19.54 -15.56
CA MET A 434 -2.70 -20.82 -14.86
C MET A 434 -1.55 -21.67 -15.36
N ASN A 435 -1.21 -21.63 -16.66
CA ASN A 435 -0.05 -22.34 -17.20
C ASN A 435 1.27 -21.93 -16.53
N ARG A 436 1.36 -20.71 -15.98
CA ARG A 436 2.54 -20.26 -15.23
C ARG A 436 2.59 -20.82 -13.82
N LEU A 437 1.43 -21.18 -13.25
CA LEU A 437 1.30 -21.71 -11.90
C LEU A 437 1.36 -23.24 -11.84
N LYS A 438 1.19 -23.93 -12.98
CA LYS A 438 1.26 -25.40 -13.06
C LYS A 438 2.46 -26.02 -12.34
N PRO A 439 3.69 -25.44 -12.39
CA PRO A 439 4.83 -26.06 -11.72
C PRO A 439 4.72 -26.13 -10.19
N VAL A 440 3.86 -25.33 -9.57
CA VAL A 440 3.76 -25.19 -8.10
C VAL A 440 2.35 -25.50 -7.57
N SER A 441 1.32 -25.57 -8.42
CA SER A 441 -0.06 -25.87 -8.03
C SER A 441 -0.37 -27.37 -8.11
N THR A 442 -1.21 -27.85 -7.19
CA THR A 442 -1.67 -29.24 -7.12
C THR A 442 -3.18 -29.28 -6.94
N TRP A 443 -3.92 -29.16 -8.03
CA TRP A 443 -5.37 -29.33 -8.05
C TRP A 443 -5.73 -30.80 -8.21
N ASN A 444 -6.76 -31.29 -7.51
CA ASN A 444 -7.27 -32.63 -7.72
C ASN A 444 -8.00 -32.73 -9.07
N GLU A 445 -8.79 -31.71 -9.39
CA GLU A 445 -9.44 -31.56 -10.68
C GLU A 445 -9.08 -30.22 -11.31
N PHE A 446 -9.07 -30.14 -12.63
CA PHE A 446 -8.73 -28.92 -13.35
C PHE A 446 -9.49 -28.90 -14.69
N HIS A 447 -10.43 -27.96 -14.82
CA HIS A 447 -11.34 -27.86 -15.96
C HIS A 447 -11.19 -26.53 -16.69
N MET A 448 -11.10 -26.59 -18.02
CA MET A 448 -11.08 -25.42 -18.90
C MET A 448 -12.26 -25.51 -19.86
N PRO A 449 -13.41 -24.93 -19.53
CA PRO A 449 -14.64 -25.10 -20.32
C PRO A 449 -14.61 -24.42 -21.69
N GLY A 450 -13.74 -23.40 -21.86
CA GLY A 450 -13.54 -22.73 -23.15
C GLY A 450 -12.36 -23.29 -23.95
N LYS A 451 -12.28 -22.97 -25.25
CA LYS A 451 -11.05 -23.15 -26.03
C LYS A 451 -10.10 -22.00 -25.68
N GLU A 452 -8.80 -22.27 -25.56
CA GLU A 452 -7.79 -21.26 -25.26
C GLU A 452 -8.03 -19.96 -26.06
N GLY A 453 -8.23 -18.83 -25.35
CA GLY A 453 -8.49 -17.51 -25.91
C GLY A 453 -9.92 -17.25 -26.41
N LYS A 454 -10.88 -18.12 -26.11
CA LYS A 454 -12.29 -17.93 -26.49
C LYS A 454 -13.26 -17.83 -25.31
N GLY A 455 -12.77 -17.66 -24.08
CA GLY A 455 -13.58 -17.52 -22.87
C GLY A 455 -14.72 -18.55 -22.77
N GLY A 456 -14.75 -19.34 -21.72
CA GLY A 456 -15.94 -20.16 -21.41
C GLY A 456 -17.01 -19.25 -20.81
N ASP A 457 -18.27 -19.51 -21.14
CA ASP A 457 -19.43 -18.85 -20.49
C ASP A 457 -19.40 -19.15 -18.98
N CYS A 458 -19.61 -18.14 -18.15
CA CYS A 458 -19.66 -18.27 -16.68
C CYS A 458 -20.72 -19.30 -16.21
N GLN A 459 -21.78 -19.53 -16.97
CA GLN A 459 -22.76 -20.59 -16.67
C GLN A 459 -22.10 -21.98 -16.71
N ALA A 460 -21.20 -22.23 -17.67
CA ALA A 460 -20.45 -23.49 -17.72
C ALA A 460 -19.49 -23.61 -16.55
N VAL A 461 -18.84 -22.51 -16.14
CA VAL A 461 -17.98 -22.47 -14.95
C VAL A 461 -18.77 -22.84 -13.70
N VAL A 462 -19.90 -22.17 -13.47
CA VAL A 462 -20.78 -22.41 -12.32
C VAL A 462 -21.30 -23.85 -12.31
N LYS A 463 -21.73 -24.36 -13.47
CA LYS A 463 -22.17 -25.76 -13.59
C LYS A 463 -21.10 -26.75 -13.14
N LEU A 464 -19.88 -26.61 -13.65
CA LEU A 464 -18.77 -27.51 -13.31
C LEU A 464 -18.39 -27.44 -11.83
N MET A 465 -18.41 -26.25 -11.21
CA MET A 465 -18.19 -26.08 -9.77
C MET A 465 -19.26 -26.78 -8.93
N LEU A 466 -20.53 -26.71 -9.34
CA LEU A 466 -21.64 -27.39 -8.67
C LEU A 466 -21.59 -28.91 -8.89
N ASP A 467 -21.24 -29.36 -10.10
CA ASP A 467 -21.03 -30.78 -10.41
C ASP A 467 -19.85 -31.36 -9.57
N PHE A 468 -18.79 -30.57 -9.35
CA PHE A 468 -17.70 -30.97 -8.46
C PHE A 468 -18.19 -31.12 -7.01
N ALA A 469 -18.98 -30.16 -6.51
CA ALA A 469 -19.57 -30.25 -5.17
C ALA A 469 -20.42 -31.51 -4.99
N ASP A 470 -21.21 -31.89 -6.01
CA ASP A 470 -22.02 -33.11 -6.00
C ASP A 470 -21.14 -34.37 -5.87
N ARG A 471 -20.01 -34.43 -6.61
CA ARG A 471 -19.08 -35.55 -6.55
C ARG A 471 -18.37 -35.74 -5.21
N GLN A 472 -18.34 -34.71 -4.36
CA GLN A 472 -17.70 -34.84 -3.05
C GLN A 472 -18.50 -35.63 -2.02
N GLU A 473 -19.78 -35.92 -2.26
CA GLU A 473 -20.61 -36.78 -1.39
C GLU A 473 -20.54 -36.39 0.09
N GLY A 474 -20.56 -35.11 0.37
CA GLY A 474 -20.48 -34.59 1.73
C GLY A 474 -19.07 -34.48 2.33
N LYS A 475 -17.98 -34.83 1.62
CA LYS A 475 -16.60 -34.50 2.03
C LYS A 475 -16.32 -33.02 1.89
N ARG A 476 -15.28 -32.56 2.58
CA ARG A 476 -14.82 -31.16 2.50
C ARG A 476 -14.24 -30.87 1.12
N PHE A 477 -14.59 -29.70 0.56
CA PHE A 477 -14.05 -29.29 -0.73
C PHE A 477 -13.76 -27.77 -0.78
N PHE A 478 -12.92 -27.44 -1.76
CA PHE A 478 -12.61 -26.10 -2.19
C PHE A 478 -12.69 -26.04 -3.72
N ALA A 479 -13.49 -25.11 -4.25
CA ALA A 479 -13.55 -24.87 -5.68
C ALA A 479 -13.19 -23.41 -5.99
N ALA A 480 -12.31 -23.20 -6.98
CA ALA A 480 -11.97 -21.89 -7.52
C ALA A 480 -12.45 -21.80 -8.97
N GLY A 481 -13.34 -20.86 -9.25
CA GLY A 481 -13.86 -20.59 -10.59
C GLY A 481 -13.35 -19.26 -11.12
N VAL A 482 -13.10 -19.17 -12.43
CA VAL A 482 -12.80 -17.92 -13.13
C VAL A 482 -13.85 -17.72 -14.21
N ALA A 483 -14.67 -16.68 -14.02
CA ALA A 483 -15.60 -16.18 -15.02
C ALA A 483 -14.87 -15.16 -15.90
N PHE A 484 -14.92 -15.35 -17.21
CA PHE A 484 -14.21 -14.50 -18.16
C PHE A 484 -15.01 -13.26 -18.57
N GLU A 485 -16.26 -13.20 -18.18
CA GLU A 485 -17.14 -12.05 -18.38
C GLU A 485 -16.57 -10.79 -17.73
N ALA A 486 -16.70 -9.68 -18.46
CA ALA A 486 -16.09 -8.38 -18.32
C ALA A 486 -14.64 -8.26 -18.88
N HIS A 487 -13.98 -9.34 -19.32
CA HIS A 487 -12.70 -9.26 -19.99
C HIS A 487 -12.86 -9.08 -21.51
N THR A 488 -11.92 -8.39 -22.13
CA THR A 488 -11.80 -8.32 -23.61
C THR A 488 -11.58 -9.74 -24.19
N ALA A 489 -12.33 -10.21 -25.21
CA ALA A 489 -13.29 -9.48 -26.07
C ALA A 489 -14.67 -9.43 -25.44
N TYR A 490 -15.27 -8.24 -25.33
CA TYR A 490 -16.61 -8.07 -24.76
C TYR A 490 -17.66 -8.69 -25.68
N ILE A 491 -18.41 -9.66 -25.19
CA ILE A 491 -19.38 -10.44 -25.98
C ILE A 491 -20.77 -9.85 -25.82
N TYR A 492 -21.52 -9.81 -26.92
CA TYR A 492 -22.93 -9.50 -26.88
C TYR A 492 -23.72 -10.64 -26.24
N HIS A 493 -24.40 -10.36 -25.15
CA HIS A 493 -25.33 -11.28 -24.47
C HIS A 493 -26.77 -10.83 -24.71
N PRO A 494 -27.58 -11.65 -25.44
CA PRO A 494 -28.98 -11.35 -25.61
C PRO A 494 -29.74 -11.30 -24.27
N GLY A 495 -30.53 -10.24 -24.06
CA GLY A 495 -31.27 -10.05 -22.82
C GLY A 495 -30.61 -9.15 -21.79
N THR A 496 -29.29 -9.04 -21.78
CA THR A 496 -28.55 -8.15 -20.87
C THR A 496 -27.92 -6.96 -21.59
N THR A 497 -27.27 -7.15 -22.72
CA THR A 497 -26.61 -6.05 -23.46
C THR A 497 -27.58 -4.97 -23.89
N GLU A 498 -28.81 -5.34 -24.27
CA GLU A 498 -29.88 -4.42 -24.71
C GLU A 498 -30.33 -3.45 -23.62
N HIS A 499 -30.13 -3.75 -22.35
CA HIS A 499 -30.38 -2.81 -21.26
C HIS A 499 -29.45 -1.59 -21.27
N TYR A 500 -28.29 -1.67 -21.97
CA TYR A 500 -27.28 -0.64 -21.97
C TYR A 500 -27.01 -0.04 -23.35
N TYR A 501 -27.32 -0.81 -24.40
CA TYR A 501 -27.20 -0.37 -25.79
C TYR A 501 -28.24 -1.09 -26.65
N ASP A 502 -29.20 -0.33 -27.14
CA ASP A 502 -30.33 -0.78 -28.00
C ASP A 502 -30.24 -0.23 -29.43
N GLY A 503 -29.14 0.51 -29.75
CA GLY A 503 -28.91 1.06 -31.07
C GLY A 503 -28.36 0.03 -32.07
N PRO A 504 -28.27 0.40 -33.35
CA PRO A 504 -27.68 -0.44 -34.38
C PRO A 504 -26.18 -0.65 -34.08
N PHE A 505 -25.74 -1.90 -34.19
CA PHE A 505 -24.30 -2.21 -34.00
C PHE A 505 -23.49 -1.71 -35.18
N ASP A 506 -22.49 -0.86 -34.90
CA ASP A 506 -21.49 -0.45 -35.86
C ASP A 506 -20.50 -1.59 -36.12
N ASP A 507 -20.34 -2.00 -37.38
CA ASP A 507 -19.49 -3.12 -37.78
C ASP A 507 -18.01 -2.93 -37.42
N ALA A 508 -17.55 -1.66 -37.28
CA ALA A 508 -16.18 -1.38 -36.89
C ALA A 508 -15.89 -1.72 -35.42
N ILE A 509 -16.91 -1.80 -34.58
CA ILE A 509 -16.84 -2.32 -33.19
C ILE A 509 -17.26 -3.78 -33.17
N GLY A 510 -18.33 -4.14 -33.90
CA GLY A 510 -18.92 -5.49 -33.90
C GLY A 510 -19.61 -5.84 -32.58
N LYS A 511 -20.05 -7.09 -32.49
CA LYS A 511 -20.65 -7.67 -31.27
C LYS A 511 -19.62 -8.37 -30.35
N ARG A 512 -18.33 -8.29 -30.70
CA ARG A 512 -17.23 -8.92 -29.96
C ARG A 512 -15.93 -8.15 -30.18
N PRO A 513 -15.84 -6.89 -29.75
CA PRO A 513 -14.60 -6.11 -29.87
C PRO A 513 -13.48 -6.75 -29.07
N ASP A 514 -12.40 -7.06 -29.74
CA ASP A 514 -11.20 -7.70 -29.17
C ASP A 514 -10.04 -6.70 -28.99
N GLY A 515 -8.89 -7.18 -28.55
CA GLY A 515 -7.68 -6.38 -28.35
C GLY A 515 -7.19 -5.66 -29.63
N VAL A 516 -7.54 -6.15 -30.83
CA VAL A 516 -7.20 -5.48 -32.11
C VAL A 516 -8.00 -4.19 -32.23
N ILE A 517 -9.30 -4.25 -31.92
CA ILE A 517 -10.20 -3.08 -31.90
C ILE A 517 -9.73 -2.08 -30.85
N LEU A 518 -9.46 -2.53 -29.61
CA LEU A 518 -8.97 -1.65 -28.54
C LEU A 518 -7.65 -0.97 -28.91
N THR A 519 -6.72 -1.70 -29.53
CA THR A 519 -5.45 -1.13 -30.04
C THR A 519 -5.69 -0.11 -31.17
N ALA A 520 -6.68 -0.33 -32.03
CA ALA A 520 -7.04 0.62 -33.08
C ALA A 520 -7.62 1.92 -32.49
N ILE A 521 -8.39 1.84 -31.42
CA ILE A 521 -8.94 3.01 -30.68
C ILE A 521 -7.78 3.82 -30.07
N VAL A 522 -6.91 3.19 -29.29
CA VAL A 522 -5.75 3.85 -28.65
C VAL A 522 -4.84 4.51 -29.68
N GLY A 523 -4.58 3.83 -30.78
CA GLY A 523 -3.76 4.33 -31.87
C GLY A 523 -4.44 5.36 -32.78
N GLY A 524 -5.67 5.76 -32.51
CA GLY A 524 -6.44 6.73 -33.30
C GLY A 524 -6.83 6.26 -34.71
N ARG A 525 -6.61 4.97 -35.02
CA ARG A 525 -7.00 4.36 -36.30
C ARG A 525 -8.51 4.14 -36.40
N LEU A 526 -9.15 3.86 -35.27
CA LEU A 526 -10.60 3.81 -35.14
C LEU A 526 -11.08 5.04 -34.37
N LYS A 527 -11.78 5.93 -35.05
CA LYS A 527 -12.37 7.12 -34.43
C LYS A 527 -13.64 6.72 -33.66
N MET A 528 -13.69 7.11 -32.41
CA MET A 528 -14.82 6.83 -31.52
C MET A 528 -15.85 7.97 -31.59
N THR A 529 -17.08 7.64 -31.97
CA THR A 529 -18.26 8.51 -31.83
C THR A 529 -18.96 8.21 -30.52
N PRO A 530 -19.92 9.07 -30.08
CA PRO A 530 -20.74 8.76 -28.90
C PRO A 530 -21.47 7.42 -29.00
N GLU A 531 -21.96 7.06 -30.19
CA GLU A 531 -22.67 5.81 -30.47
C GLU A 531 -21.71 4.61 -30.33
N ARG A 532 -20.52 4.68 -30.90
CA ARG A 532 -19.48 3.65 -30.75
C ARG A 532 -19.04 3.46 -29.30
N TRP A 533 -18.93 4.57 -28.54
CA TRP A 533 -18.68 4.51 -27.12
C TRP A 533 -19.86 3.87 -26.36
N GLY A 534 -21.10 4.23 -26.73
CA GLY A 534 -22.31 3.61 -26.19
C GLY A 534 -22.32 2.10 -26.41
N GLN A 535 -22.06 1.66 -27.65
CA GLN A 535 -21.97 0.24 -28.01
C GLN A 535 -20.86 -0.48 -27.21
N LEU A 536 -19.63 0.04 -27.20
CA LEU A 536 -18.49 -0.60 -26.55
C LEU A 536 -18.72 -0.75 -25.04
N LYS A 537 -19.16 0.33 -24.38
CA LYS A 537 -19.47 0.31 -22.95
C LYS A 537 -20.72 -0.51 -22.63
N GLY A 538 -21.70 -0.52 -23.55
CA GLY A 538 -22.90 -1.35 -23.39
C GLY A 538 -22.60 -2.84 -23.46
N LEU A 539 -21.67 -3.25 -24.30
CA LEU A 539 -21.18 -4.64 -24.34
C LEU A 539 -20.54 -5.03 -23.01
N TYR A 540 -19.63 -4.20 -22.48
CA TYR A 540 -19.00 -4.45 -21.19
C TYR A 540 -20.02 -4.48 -20.04
N ASP A 541 -20.93 -3.50 -19.98
CA ASP A 541 -21.96 -3.43 -18.94
C ASP A 541 -22.92 -4.65 -19.02
N GLY A 542 -23.21 -5.13 -20.23
CA GLY A 542 -24.01 -6.34 -20.47
C GLY A 542 -23.35 -7.62 -19.99
N GLU A 543 -22.02 -7.73 -20.13
CA GLU A 543 -21.27 -8.86 -19.57
C GLU A 543 -21.27 -8.85 -18.04
N VAL A 544 -21.19 -7.67 -17.41
CA VAL A 544 -21.29 -7.56 -15.95
C VAL A 544 -22.67 -7.98 -15.44
N GLU A 545 -23.75 -7.65 -16.14
CA GLU A 545 -25.09 -8.13 -15.80
C GLU A 545 -25.21 -9.65 -16.00
N HIS A 546 -24.63 -10.21 -17.08
CA HIS A 546 -24.60 -11.65 -17.30
C HIS A 546 -23.82 -12.41 -16.22
N LEU A 547 -22.71 -11.85 -15.75
CA LEU A 547 -21.96 -12.36 -14.60
C LEU A 547 -22.82 -12.39 -13.32
N ASP A 548 -23.67 -11.38 -13.09
CA ASP A 548 -24.62 -11.36 -11.97
C ASP A 548 -25.64 -12.51 -12.06
N GLU A 549 -26.13 -12.83 -13.26
CA GLU A 549 -26.99 -14.00 -13.48
C GLU A 549 -26.28 -15.31 -13.13
N CYS A 550 -25.01 -15.45 -13.54
CA CYS A 550 -24.18 -16.61 -13.21
C CYS A 550 -23.95 -16.75 -11.70
N PHE A 551 -23.66 -15.63 -11.03
CA PHE A 551 -23.54 -15.62 -9.57
C PHE A 551 -24.85 -16.03 -8.90
N GLY A 552 -25.98 -15.52 -9.38
CA GLY A 552 -27.31 -15.93 -8.92
C GLY A 552 -27.54 -17.44 -9.06
N ALA A 553 -27.18 -18.01 -10.21
CA ALA A 553 -27.27 -19.46 -10.47
C ALA A 553 -26.38 -20.26 -9.49
N LEU A 554 -25.16 -19.78 -9.19
CA LEU A 554 -24.29 -20.41 -8.18
C LEU A 554 -24.97 -20.44 -6.80
N MET A 555 -25.52 -19.31 -6.35
CA MET A 555 -26.14 -19.21 -5.02
C MET A 555 -27.41 -20.09 -4.92
N VAL A 556 -28.24 -20.13 -5.98
CA VAL A 556 -29.41 -21.02 -6.07
C VAL A 556 -28.96 -22.48 -6.10
N GLY A 557 -27.90 -22.79 -6.84
CA GLY A 557 -27.34 -24.13 -6.93
C GLY A 557 -26.80 -24.66 -5.59
N LEU A 558 -26.17 -23.82 -4.80
CA LEU A 558 -25.72 -24.15 -3.43
C LEU A 558 -26.91 -24.36 -2.49
N LYS A 559 -27.94 -23.51 -2.59
CA LYS A 559 -29.14 -23.61 -1.78
C LYS A 559 -29.91 -24.92 -2.04
N SER A 560 -30.10 -25.28 -3.31
CA SER A 560 -30.80 -26.52 -3.70
C SER A 560 -30.09 -27.80 -3.22
N ARG A 561 -28.77 -27.72 -2.97
CA ARG A 561 -27.94 -28.82 -2.45
C ARG A 561 -27.81 -28.81 -0.92
N GLY A 562 -28.44 -27.87 -0.22
CA GLY A 562 -28.29 -27.70 1.23
C GLY A 562 -26.87 -27.29 1.66
N LEU A 563 -26.11 -26.66 0.77
CA LEU A 563 -24.71 -26.28 1.02
C LEU A 563 -24.56 -24.81 1.47
N SER A 564 -25.59 -23.98 1.36
CA SER A 564 -25.50 -22.54 1.65
C SER A 564 -24.98 -22.20 3.04
N GLU A 565 -25.36 -22.97 4.07
CA GLU A 565 -25.03 -22.64 5.46
C GLU A 565 -23.59 -22.97 5.85
N ASN A 566 -22.87 -23.76 5.07
CA ASN A 566 -21.54 -24.24 5.39
C ASN A 566 -20.50 -24.06 4.26
N THR A 567 -20.87 -23.27 3.23
CA THR A 567 -20.04 -23.00 2.07
C THR A 567 -19.96 -21.48 1.84
N PRO A 568 -19.07 -20.75 2.50
CA PRO A 568 -18.77 -19.37 2.15
C PRO A 568 -18.38 -19.24 0.68
N VAL A 569 -18.77 -18.13 0.06
CA VAL A 569 -18.40 -17.74 -1.30
C VAL A 569 -17.62 -16.45 -1.26
N ILE A 570 -16.47 -16.39 -1.92
CA ILE A 570 -15.69 -15.17 -2.13
C ILE A 570 -15.84 -14.80 -3.59
N LEU A 571 -16.41 -13.62 -3.86
CA LEU A 571 -16.44 -12.99 -5.18
C LEU A 571 -15.39 -11.88 -5.20
N LEU A 572 -14.49 -11.91 -6.18
CA LEU A 572 -13.51 -10.86 -6.39
C LEU A 572 -13.18 -10.74 -7.88
N ALA A 573 -12.56 -9.61 -8.27
CA ALA A 573 -11.92 -9.53 -9.58
C ALA A 573 -10.39 -9.60 -9.44
N ASP A 574 -9.72 -10.03 -10.49
CA ASP A 574 -8.25 -10.07 -10.55
C ASP A 574 -7.65 -8.71 -10.93
N HIS A 575 -8.29 -7.93 -11.78
CA HIS A 575 -8.02 -6.53 -12.12
C HIS A 575 -9.28 -5.88 -12.69
N GLY A 576 -9.19 -4.60 -13.02
CA GLY A 576 -10.24 -3.87 -13.73
C GLY A 576 -9.95 -3.69 -15.21
N GLU A 577 -10.64 -2.75 -15.85
CA GLU A 577 -10.61 -2.50 -17.29
C GLU A 577 -10.66 -1.00 -17.60
N GLY A 578 -9.80 -0.52 -18.50
CA GLY A 578 -9.71 0.88 -18.88
C GLY A 578 -10.46 1.22 -20.16
N PHE A 579 -11.11 2.39 -20.17
CA PHE A 579 -11.84 2.95 -21.31
C PHE A 579 -11.35 4.36 -21.66
N LEU A 580 -10.02 4.52 -21.81
CA LEU A 580 -9.29 5.77 -22.08
C LEU A 580 -9.30 6.79 -20.93
N GLU A 581 -9.67 6.43 -19.71
CA GLU A 581 -9.62 7.35 -18.57
C GLU A 581 -8.23 7.96 -18.38
N HIS A 582 -7.17 7.14 -18.53
CA HIS A 582 -5.77 7.56 -18.48
C HIS A 582 -5.02 7.25 -19.80
N GLY A 583 -5.72 7.38 -20.94
CA GLY A 583 -5.14 7.29 -22.29
C GLY A 583 -4.89 5.87 -22.78
N SER A 584 -5.40 4.83 -22.09
CA SER A 584 -5.26 3.43 -22.47
C SER A 584 -6.58 2.68 -22.41
N MET A 585 -6.70 1.64 -23.25
CA MET A 585 -7.85 0.73 -23.32
C MET A 585 -7.42 -0.66 -22.81
N GLY A 586 -8.35 -1.38 -22.18
CA GLY A 586 -8.05 -2.69 -21.65
C GLY A 586 -7.27 -2.59 -20.32
N HIS A 587 -6.32 -3.49 -20.12
CA HIS A 587 -5.58 -3.62 -18.86
C HIS A 587 -4.07 -3.78 -19.09
N ALA A 588 -3.26 -3.93 -18.03
CA ALA A 588 -1.79 -4.06 -18.05
C ALA A 588 -1.02 -2.79 -18.53
N TYR A 589 -1.64 -1.63 -18.56
CA TYR A 589 -1.02 -0.40 -19.08
C TYR A 589 -0.64 0.62 -18.01
N GLY A 590 -1.24 0.55 -16.84
CA GLY A 590 -1.04 1.52 -15.76
C GLY A 590 -1.40 0.92 -14.41
N GLN A 591 -1.43 1.78 -13.41
CA GLN A 591 -1.72 1.38 -12.03
C GLN A 591 -2.89 2.17 -11.44
N TYR A 592 -3.68 2.83 -12.29
CA TYR A 592 -4.78 3.67 -11.86
C TYR A 592 -5.97 2.85 -11.32
N ALA A 593 -6.86 3.54 -10.61
CA ALA A 593 -7.93 2.90 -9.84
C ALA A 593 -8.91 2.08 -10.70
N GLU A 594 -9.17 2.48 -11.96
CA GLU A 594 -10.01 1.69 -12.88
C GLU A 594 -9.44 0.30 -13.18
N LEU A 595 -8.13 0.09 -12.96
CA LEU A 595 -7.45 -1.18 -13.15
C LEU A 595 -7.14 -1.91 -11.85
N THR A 596 -6.95 -1.17 -10.75
CA THR A 596 -6.39 -1.75 -9.52
C THR A 596 -7.34 -1.68 -8.32
N ASN A 597 -8.42 -0.89 -8.37
CA ASN A 597 -9.49 -0.92 -7.37
C ASN A 597 -10.57 -1.92 -7.78
N VAL A 598 -10.51 -3.11 -7.21
CA VAL A 598 -11.35 -4.25 -7.61
C VAL A 598 -12.38 -4.62 -6.55
N PRO A 599 -13.50 -5.26 -6.90
CA PRO A 599 -14.42 -5.78 -5.91
C PRO A 599 -13.81 -6.96 -5.14
N LEU A 600 -14.16 -7.05 -3.86
CA LEU A 600 -13.98 -8.21 -2.99
C LEU A 600 -15.16 -8.28 -2.02
N VAL A 601 -15.96 -9.33 -2.14
CA VAL A 601 -17.11 -9.56 -1.27
C VAL A 601 -17.06 -11.00 -0.75
N LEU A 602 -17.15 -11.17 0.56
CA LEU A 602 -17.28 -12.46 1.23
C LEU A 602 -18.74 -12.67 1.61
N PHE A 603 -19.39 -13.65 1.02
CA PHE A 603 -20.71 -14.13 1.38
C PHE A 603 -20.57 -15.29 2.33
N ALA A 604 -20.85 -15.08 3.61
CA ALA A 604 -20.70 -16.09 4.63
C ALA A 604 -21.83 -16.00 5.67
N PRO A 605 -22.69 -17.01 5.76
CA PRO A 605 -23.73 -17.05 6.78
C PRO A 605 -23.19 -16.86 8.18
N GLY A 606 -23.82 -15.98 8.96
CA GLY A 606 -23.43 -15.69 10.32
C GLY A 606 -22.23 -14.73 10.49
N LEU A 607 -21.51 -14.36 9.43
CA LEU A 607 -20.39 -13.42 9.50
C LEU A 607 -20.78 -11.98 9.12
N GLY A 608 -21.55 -11.80 8.06
CA GLY A 608 -21.91 -10.48 7.53
C GLY A 608 -23.42 -10.27 7.47
N HIS A 609 -23.84 -9.01 7.47
CA HIS A 609 -25.21 -8.59 7.20
C HIS A 609 -25.13 -7.21 6.54
N GLY A 610 -24.62 -7.18 5.30
CA GLY A 610 -24.39 -5.92 4.58
C GLY A 610 -23.22 -5.10 5.16
N GLN A 611 -22.28 -5.75 5.86
CA GLN A 611 -21.13 -5.06 6.47
C GLN A 611 -20.22 -4.49 5.39
N LYS A 612 -19.83 -3.20 5.54
CA LYS A 612 -18.82 -2.55 4.69
C LYS A 612 -17.54 -2.30 5.51
N ILE A 613 -16.41 -2.69 4.96
CA ILE A 613 -15.07 -2.50 5.56
C ILE A 613 -14.24 -1.67 4.60
N SER A 614 -13.80 -0.49 5.07
CA SER A 614 -13.02 0.46 4.27
C SER A 614 -11.50 0.33 4.45
N ALA A 615 -11.04 -0.62 5.25
CA ALA A 615 -9.61 -0.92 5.35
C ALA A 615 -9.09 -1.40 3.99
N VAL A 616 -7.86 -0.99 3.65
CA VAL A 616 -7.24 -1.45 2.40
C VAL A 616 -6.84 -2.92 2.56
N VAL A 617 -7.31 -3.73 1.62
CA VAL A 617 -7.01 -5.16 1.52
C VAL A 617 -6.46 -5.49 0.13
N SER A 618 -5.91 -6.68 -0.07
CA SER A 618 -5.35 -7.08 -1.36
C SER A 618 -5.60 -8.55 -1.69
N HIS A 619 -5.28 -8.94 -2.89
CA HIS A 619 -5.32 -10.35 -3.35
C HIS A 619 -4.50 -11.30 -2.46
N ALA A 620 -3.41 -10.81 -1.88
CA ALA A 620 -2.60 -11.64 -0.98
C ALA A 620 -3.35 -12.07 0.29
N ASP A 621 -4.41 -11.34 0.68
CA ASP A 621 -5.22 -11.64 1.86
C ASP A 621 -6.23 -12.79 1.62
N VAL A 622 -6.41 -13.21 0.37
CA VAL A 622 -7.40 -14.23 0.01
C VAL A 622 -7.03 -15.60 0.57
N VAL A 623 -5.80 -16.08 0.35
CA VAL A 623 -5.34 -17.38 0.85
C VAL A 623 -5.40 -17.50 2.37
N PRO A 624 -4.83 -16.57 3.16
CA PRO A 624 -4.92 -16.67 4.61
C PRO A 624 -6.36 -16.58 5.10
N THR A 625 -7.26 -15.86 4.41
CA THR A 625 -8.68 -15.83 4.74
C THR A 625 -9.37 -17.17 4.46
N ILE A 626 -9.07 -17.82 3.33
CA ILE A 626 -9.58 -19.16 3.00
C ILE A 626 -9.20 -20.16 4.08
N VAL A 627 -7.90 -20.26 4.39
CA VAL A 627 -7.43 -21.26 5.37
C VAL A 627 -7.96 -20.98 6.77
N ASP A 628 -8.11 -19.71 7.14
CA ASP A 628 -8.66 -19.29 8.43
C ASP A 628 -10.16 -19.61 8.54
N LEU A 629 -10.97 -19.32 7.52
CA LEU A 629 -12.38 -19.70 7.44
C LEU A 629 -12.57 -21.22 7.52
N MET A 630 -11.66 -21.98 6.92
CA MET A 630 -11.70 -23.44 6.95
C MET A 630 -11.06 -24.05 8.22
N GLY A 631 -10.58 -23.23 9.16
CA GLY A 631 -10.00 -23.70 10.44
C GLY A 631 -8.64 -24.37 10.28
N LEU A 632 -7.85 -23.96 9.32
CA LEU A 632 -6.53 -24.52 9.02
C LEU A 632 -5.41 -23.56 9.42
N PRO A 633 -4.20 -24.06 9.71
CA PRO A 633 -3.04 -23.19 9.96
C PRO A 633 -2.58 -22.50 8.66
N THR A 634 -2.21 -21.24 8.79
CA THR A 634 -1.61 -20.49 7.65
C THR A 634 -0.18 -20.95 7.40
N ASP A 635 0.18 -21.14 6.14
CA ASP A 635 1.57 -21.40 5.74
C ASP A 635 2.41 -20.14 6.03
N PRO A 636 3.55 -20.24 6.76
CA PRO A 636 4.35 -19.07 7.14
C PRO A 636 4.97 -18.31 5.96
N ARG A 637 4.93 -18.86 4.75
CA ARG A 637 5.39 -18.21 3.52
C ARG A 637 4.35 -17.27 2.92
N VAL A 638 3.08 -17.38 3.32
CA VAL A 638 2.00 -16.47 2.92
C VAL A 638 2.25 -15.09 3.51
N GLN A 639 2.07 -14.06 2.71
CA GLN A 639 2.36 -12.67 3.08
C GLN A 639 1.13 -11.85 3.44
N GLY A 640 -0.03 -12.23 2.93
CA GLY A 640 -1.31 -11.63 3.27
C GLY A 640 -1.72 -11.96 4.70
N GLU A 641 -2.75 -11.27 5.16
CA GLU A 641 -3.36 -11.47 6.47
C GLU A 641 -4.81 -11.95 6.32
N SER A 642 -5.26 -12.82 7.23
CA SER A 642 -6.68 -13.21 7.26
C SER A 642 -7.55 -11.98 7.49
N LEU A 643 -8.61 -11.85 6.71
CA LEU A 643 -9.61 -10.80 6.85
C LEU A 643 -10.61 -11.11 7.96
N LEU A 644 -10.65 -12.34 8.46
CA LEU A 644 -11.62 -12.77 9.49
C LEU A 644 -11.49 -11.97 10.79
N PRO A 645 -10.31 -11.69 11.35
CA PRO A 645 -10.19 -10.84 12.54
C PRO A 645 -10.75 -9.41 12.30
N MET A 646 -10.57 -8.87 11.10
CA MET A 646 -11.10 -7.57 10.71
C MET A 646 -12.63 -7.59 10.62
N ILE A 647 -13.21 -8.65 10.08
CA ILE A 647 -14.66 -8.86 10.00
C ILE A 647 -15.29 -8.98 11.38
N LEU A 648 -14.64 -9.69 12.29
CA LEU A 648 -15.15 -9.94 13.62
C LEU A 648 -15.05 -8.73 14.57
N ARG A 649 -14.07 -7.85 14.36
CA ARG A 649 -13.84 -6.65 15.18
C ARG A 649 -14.89 -5.57 14.86
N GLN A 650 -15.58 -5.10 15.88
CA GLN A 650 -16.51 -3.96 15.80
C GLN A 650 -15.79 -2.67 16.23
N GLY A 651 -14.93 -2.13 15.38
CA GLY A 651 -14.15 -0.93 15.72
C GLY A 651 -13.13 -0.57 14.64
N PRO A 652 -12.30 0.43 14.92
CA PRO A 652 -11.29 0.88 13.97
C PRO A 652 -10.25 -0.22 13.68
N TRP A 653 -9.65 -0.13 12.49
CA TRP A 653 -8.59 -1.02 12.04
C TRP A 653 -7.26 -0.26 11.96
N ILE A 654 -6.20 -1.03 12.00
CA ILE A 654 -4.87 -0.52 11.72
C ILE A 654 -4.77 -0.16 10.23
N PRO A 655 -4.28 1.04 9.85
CA PRO A 655 -4.03 1.39 8.45
C PRO A 655 -3.05 0.43 7.79
N ARG A 656 -3.27 0.09 6.52
CA ARG A 656 -2.43 -0.80 5.72
C ARG A 656 -2.06 -0.11 4.40
N VAL A 657 -0.90 -0.47 3.86
CA VAL A 657 -0.48 -0.04 2.51
C VAL A 657 -0.32 -1.27 1.63
N MET A 658 -1.02 -1.27 0.50
CA MET A 658 -1.00 -2.40 -0.43
C MET A 658 -0.38 -2.01 -1.76
N PRO A 659 0.61 -2.80 -2.24
CA PRO A 659 1.21 -2.60 -3.53
C PRO A 659 0.41 -3.25 -4.66
N SER A 660 0.54 -2.66 -5.85
CA SER A 660 0.23 -3.27 -7.14
C SER A 660 1.42 -3.12 -8.06
N GLU A 661 1.73 -4.13 -8.88
CA GLU A 661 2.92 -4.07 -9.72
C GLU A 661 2.75 -4.85 -11.03
N TYR A 662 3.22 -4.24 -12.14
CA TYR A 662 3.35 -4.90 -13.43
C TYR A 662 4.55 -4.34 -14.20
N GLY A 663 5.53 -5.20 -14.48
CA GLY A 663 6.77 -4.78 -15.12
C GLY A 663 7.54 -3.77 -14.28
N ARG A 664 7.65 -2.54 -14.78
CA ARG A 664 8.30 -1.41 -14.08
C ARG A 664 7.33 -0.42 -13.45
N SER A 665 6.06 -0.55 -13.79
CA SER A 665 5.00 0.27 -13.21
C SER A 665 4.51 -0.35 -11.91
N TYR A 666 4.31 0.48 -10.90
CA TYR A 666 3.78 0.03 -9.60
C TYR A 666 2.98 1.14 -8.93
N SER A 667 2.14 0.74 -8.01
CA SER A 667 1.43 1.68 -7.13
C SER A 667 1.44 1.19 -5.70
N LEU A 668 1.23 2.13 -4.78
CA LEU A 668 1.01 1.88 -3.36
C LEU A 668 -0.28 2.60 -2.95
N ARG A 669 -1.18 1.88 -2.33
CA ARG A 669 -2.44 2.42 -1.83
C ARG A 669 -2.51 2.33 -0.33
N SER A 670 -2.76 3.45 0.32
CA SER A 670 -3.10 3.54 1.73
C SER A 670 -4.45 4.24 1.83
N ARG A 671 -5.39 3.70 2.58
CA ARG A 671 -6.71 4.29 2.83
C ARG A 671 -7.30 5.00 1.60
N ASN A 672 -7.17 6.35 1.52
CA ASN A 672 -7.67 7.18 0.43
C ASN A 672 -6.58 7.63 -0.53
N LEU A 673 -5.31 7.49 -0.15
CA LEU A 673 -4.20 7.96 -0.97
C LEU A 673 -3.70 6.85 -1.89
N HIS A 674 -3.50 7.19 -3.15
CA HIS A 674 -2.96 6.30 -4.17
C HIS A 674 -1.74 6.94 -4.82
N TYR A 675 -0.59 6.30 -4.63
CA TYR A 675 0.68 6.70 -5.23
C TYR A 675 0.99 5.79 -6.40
N VAL A 676 1.19 6.37 -7.56
CA VAL A 676 1.39 5.67 -8.83
C VAL A 676 2.75 6.02 -9.41
N VAL A 677 3.49 5.02 -9.88
CA VAL A 677 4.69 5.19 -10.67
C VAL A 677 4.51 4.48 -12.00
N ASP A 678 4.55 5.23 -13.09
CA ASP A 678 4.37 4.71 -14.44
C ASP A 678 5.63 4.00 -14.97
N TYR A 679 5.56 3.47 -16.19
CA TYR A 679 6.69 2.80 -16.87
C TYR A 679 7.88 3.72 -17.13
N GLY A 680 7.66 5.03 -17.25
CA GLY A 680 8.68 6.07 -17.41
C GLY A 680 9.34 6.48 -16.10
N GLY A 681 8.79 6.04 -14.97
CA GLY A 681 9.22 6.43 -13.63
C GLY A 681 8.64 7.78 -13.17
N HIS A 682 7.57 8.27 -13.82
CA HIS A 682 6.86 9.45 -13.37
C HIS A 682 5.98 9.09 -12.18
N GLU A 683 6.06 9.91 -11.15
CA GLU A 683 5.34 9.74 -9.89
C GLU A 683 4.08 10.60 -9.91
N SER A 684 2.97 10.02 -9.45
CA SER A 684 1.70 10.72 -9.23
C SER A 684 1.11 10.32 -7.88
N LEU A 685 0.36 11.23 -7.28
CA LEU A 685 -0.32 11.03 -6.00
C LEU A 685 -1.74 11.56 -6.08
N PHE A 686 -2.71 10.76 -5.69
CA PHE A 686 -4.14 11.08 -5.74
C PHE A 686 -4.82 10.82 -4.40
N ASP A 687 -5.93 11.51 -4.15
CA ASP A 687 -6.87 11.20 -3.06
C ASP A 687 -8.16 10.64 -3.67
N ILE A 688 -8.24 9.33 -3.77
CA ILE A 688 -9.32 8.62 -4.47
C ILE A 688 -10.67 8.66 -3.75
N ALA A 689 -10.74 9.16 -2.52
CA ALA A 689 -12.01 9.38 -1.82
C ALA A 689 -12.76 10.61 -2.36
N VAL A 690 -12.01 11.62 -2.83
CA VAL A 690 -12.58 12.87 -3.37
C VAL A 690 -12.38 12.99 -4.87
N ASP A 691 -11.44 12.25 -5.43
CA ASP A 691 -11.12 12.20 -6.86
C ASP A 691 -10.96 10.72 -7.31
N PRO A 692 -12.05 9.94 -7.36
CA PRO A 692 -11.97 8.52 -7.75
C PRO A 692 -11.53 8.31 -9.20
N ALA A 693 -11.57 9.36 -10.03
CA ALA A 693 -11.11 9.34 -11.41
C ALA A 693 -9.63 9.71 -11.56
N GLU A 694 -8.93 10.04 -10.48
CA GLU A 694 -7.48 10.34 -10.43
C GLU A 694 -7.04 11.40 -11.44
N LYS A 695 -7.79 12.50 -11.54
CA LYS A 695 -7.51 13.64 -12.42
C LYS A 695 -6.76 14.78 -11.74
N SER A 696 -6.75 14.81 -10.42
CA SER A 696 -6.22 15.92 -9.59
C SER A 696 -4.93 15.51 -8.90
N GLU A 697 -3.77 15.77 -9.53
CA GLU A 697 -2.45 15.48 -9.00
C GLU A 697 -2.15 16.24 -7.69
N LEU A 698 -1.66 15.55 -6.68
CA LEU A 698 -1.42 16.07 -5.34
C LEU A 698 0.06 16.07 -4.91
N LYS A 699 0.99 15.52 -5.69
CA LYS A 699 2.40 15.34 -5.25
C LYS A 699 3.07 16.63 -4.78
N ASP A 700 2.79 17.76 -5.42
CA ASP A 700 3.36 19.06 -5.05
C ASP A 700 2.60 19.74 -3.90
N LYS A 701 1.38 19.27 -3.59
CA LYS A 701 0.52 19.79 -2.52
C LYS A 701 0.60 18.98 -1.22
N ARG A 702 1.10 17.76 -1.29
CA ARG A 702 1.15 16.79 -0.18
C ARG A 702 2.58 16.23 0.02
N PRO A 703 3.58 17.06 0.36
CA PRO A 703 4.97 16.62 0.47
C PRO A 703 5.22 15.54 1.54
N LEU A 704 4.48 15.55 2.65
CA LEU A 704 4.59 14.51 3.67
C LEU A 704 4.06 13.16 3.13
N ALA A 705 2.91 13.19 2.46
CA ALA A 705 2.34 11.99 1.85
C ALA A 705 3.25 11.45 0.73
N LEU A 706 3.78 12.31 -0.12
CA LEU A 706 4.74 11.92 -1.15
C LEU A 706 5.98 11.28 -0.53
N ARG A 707 6.54 11.85 0.56
CA ARG A 707 7.67 11.29 1.29
C ARG A 707 7.34 9.91 1.85
N TYR A 708 6.19 9.75 2.49
CA TYR A 708 5.71 8.48 3.03
C TYR A 708 5.68 7.36 1.99
N PHE A 709 5.07 7.64 0.82
CA PHE A 709 5.00 6.65 -0.24
C PHE A 709 6.36 6.36 -0.89
N ARG A 710 7.22 7.36 -1.03
CA ARG A 710 8.59 7.16 -1.51
C ARG A 710 9.41 6.28 -0.56
N ASP A 711 9.26 6.47 0.75
CA ASP A 711 9.91 5.63 1.75
C ASP A 711 9.47 4.18 1.64
N LEU A 712 8.17 3.95 1.56
CA LEU A 712 7.58 2.62 1.38
C LEU A 712 7.97 1.99 0.04
N ALA A 713 7.93 2.76 -1.05
CA ALA A 713 8.34 2.30 -2.37
C ALA A 713 9.80 1.85 -2.40
N GLY A 714 10.70 2.63 -1.80
CA GLY A 714 12.10 2.27 -1.70
C GLY A 714 12.33 0.95 -0.99
N ILE A 715 11.60 0.71 0.12
CA ILE A 715 11.64 -0.55 0.86
C ILE A 715 11.03 -1.68 0.01
N TYR A 716 9.87 -1.47 -0.59
CA TYR A 716 9.19 -2.44 -1.45
C TYR A 716 10.05 -2.86 -2.63
N LEU A 717 10.61 -1.91 -3.38
CA LEU A 717 11.44 -2.18 -4.55
C LEU A 717 12.75 -2.89 -4.21
N ALA A 718 13.29 -2.66 -3.03
CA ALA A 718 14.51 -3.31 -2.56
C ALA A 718 14.31 -4.79 -2.20
N HIS A 719 13.06 -5.16 -1.93
CA HIS A 719 12.72 -6.53 -1.56
C HIS A 719 12.78 -7.44 -2.81
N ARG A 720 13.95 -7.98 -3.08
CA ARG A 720 14.11 -9.01 -4.11
C ARG A 720 13.70 -10.37 -3.54
N ALA A 721 12.98 -11.12 -4.36
CA ALA A 721 12.49 -12.45 -4.12
C ALA A 721 13.59 -13.44 -3.67
N HIS A 722 13.89 -13.46 -2.39
CA HIS A 722 14.55 -14.59 -1.75
C HIS A 722 13.56 -15.21 -0.78
N TRP A 723 13.09 -16.40 -1.13
CA TRP A 723 12.25 -17.22 -0.30
C TRP A 723 12.98 -17.65 0.97
N HIS A 724 12.89 -16.86 2.02
CA HIS A 724 13.21 -17.29 3.37
C HIS A 724 12.05 -16.88 4.26
N ALA A 725 11.38 -17.84 4.87
CA ALA A 725 10.20 -17.65 5.71
C ALA A 725 10.34 -16.52 6.76
N ALA A 726 11.55 -16.34 7.31
CA ALA A 726 11.85 -15.28 8.26
C ALA A 726 11.84 -13.86 7.68
N THR A 727 11.95 -13.70 6.35
CA THR A 727 12.09 -12.40 5.71
C THR A 727 10.73 -11.81 5.33
N TRP A 728 9.71 -12.64 5.15
CA TRP A 728 8.41 -12.23 4.63
C TRP A 728 7.52 -11.56 5.68
N GLY A 729 7.45 -12.10 6.88
CA GLY A 729 6.79 -11.43 8.00
C GLY A 729 7.34 -10.03 8.29
N THR A 730 8.63 -9.84 7.99
CA THR A 730 9.31 -8.55 8.14
C THR A 730 8.87 -7.53 7.07
N LEU A 731 8.58 -7.94 5.83
CA LEU A 731 8.15 -7.01 4.78
C LEU A 731 6.73 -6.50 5.01
N ASN A 732 5.77 -7.39 5.31
CA ASN A 732 4.42 -6.96 5.66
C ASN A 732 4.43 -5.99 6.85
N ASN A 733 5.25 -6.27 7.86
CA ASN A 733 5.43 -5.39 9.00
C ASN A 733 6.05 -4.05 8.62
N HIS A 734 6.94 -4.00 7.60
CA HIS A 734 7.55 -2.74 7.14
C HIS A 734 6.63 -1.94 6.23
N LEU A 735 5.94 -2.58 5.28
CA LEU A 735 5.00 -1.89 4.39
C LEU A 735 3.75 -1.42 5.13
N ALA A 736 3.30 -2.18 6.12
CA ALA A 736 2.11 -1.87 6.89
C ALA A 736 2.41 -1.14 8.21
N GLY A 737 3.65 -1.09 8.66
CA GLY A 737 3.99 -0.59 10.00
C GLY A 737 3.44 -1.47 11.13
N PHE A 738 3.13 -2.76 10.87
CA PHE A 738 2.38 -3.63 11.77
C PHE A 738 3.15 -4.89 12.17
N ALA A 739 2.99 -5.24 13.42
CA ALA A 739 3.22 -6.59 13.89
C ALA A 739 1.87 -7.25 14.23
N PRO A 740 1.59 -8.47 13.77
CA PRO A 740 0.58 -9.25 14.43
C PRO A 740 0.95 -9.40 15.91
N ALA A 741 -0.03 -9.34 16.79
CA ALA A 741 0.18 -9.71 18.18
C ALA A 741 0.77 -11.13 18.22
N LYS A 742 1.87 -11.31 18.94
CA LYS A 742 2.33 -12.68 19.23
C LYS A 742 1.23 -13.31 20.09
N GLU A 743 0.66 -14.42 19.67
CA GLU A 743 -0.11 -15.31 20.52
C GLU A 743 0.74 -15.83 21.68
#